data_fe317caaea26f345ca22e45dda39f42d
#
_entry.id   fe317caaea26f345ca22e45dda39f42d
#
_cell.length_a   1.000
_cell.length_b   1.000
_cell.length_c   1.000
_cell.angle_alpha   90.00
_cell.angle_beta   90.00
_cell.angle_gamma   90.00
#
_symmetry.space_group_name_H-M   'P 1'
#
loop_
_entity.id
_entity.type
_entity.pdbx_description
1 polymer ?
#
loop_
_entity_poly.entity_id
_entity_poly.type
_entity_poly.pdbx_seq_one_letter_code
_entity_poly.pdbx_strand_id
1 'polypeptide(L)'
;MIHKRFSIFKYLISIVISLPFLYGGDNTLKDYVNRSDTTFSYNERHTYSKDNYTVHVLEVFSQTWKSADVVDRAHWQHWVNIIVPDTLKYEKALVLISGGSNGDSPPSSVDDEIVSLALMSNSVVIEVKMIPNEPVVFSDETFKRSEDAIIAYTWDKYLRTGDADWPLQLPMVKGVVKSMDAVQDFFRSILNDGNAVNEFVLLGASKRGWTTWLTGAIDDRVVAIIPVVFDALNLVDSFNHHYGAYGFWSPAVGDYEAAGIFDWFPRPEIYDLMKIVDPLNYKDDLMMPKFLIHSAGDEFFVPSSQFYFDKLDGPKYQRYVANTGHGMDDKLADVIISAVAFYRAILNDYTLPEFSWEVVEDGSIRFETVTEPKSVRIWTATNEDEFDFRYYTMGPIWKDSLLTESESGVYIANISEPLSGYSAFFIEASYNSVYPYYYTFSTDVSFLPKQLPHAATISFQVMGVSGNEGAFSIQGDMTSQMIRELFDDGQHDDQEAGDGLWALTLKNVIDGEYKYNVILHENDTMVKQNDVPLSFLVQNGHVSGTTSYLIGSVGTINEGVVENFNLSPAYPNPFNPRTTFKYSVKTQNHVSVNIYDINGNWINTIVNKMQHPGHYEAQWDGSGLSSGIYFITMVSGDFIQSQKALLLK
;
A
#
# COMPACT_ATOMS: atom_id res chain seq x y z
N MET A 1 -25.82 51.68 -64.45
CA MET A 1 -26.54 51.05 -63.36
C MET A 1 -25.91 49.65 -63.14
N ILE A 2 -25.04 49.51 -62.17
CA ILE A 2 -24.18 48.37 -61.98
C ILE A 2 -24.63 47.67 -60.71
N HIS A 3 -25.12 46.43 -60.86
CA HIS A 3 -25.43 45.56 -59.72
C HIS A 3 -24.13 44.81 -59.25
N LYS A 4 -23.69 45.11 -58.02
CA LYS A 4 -22.70 44.37 -57.32
C LYS A 4 -23.36 43.19 -56.61
N ARG A 5 -22.98 41.94 -56.97
CA ARG A 5 -23.29 40.73 -56.22
C ARG A 5 -22.24 40.54 -55.08
N PHE A 6 -22.71 40.53 -53.85
CA PHE A 6 -21.92 40.06 -52.69
C PHE A 6 -22.08 38.54 -52.53
N SER A 7 -20.96 37.80 -52.61
CA SER A 7 -20.88 36.40 -52.28
C SER A 7 -20.57 36.27 -50.78
N ILE A 8 -21.46 35.65 -50.04
CA ILE A 8 -21.28 35.36 -48.63
C ILE A 8 -20.67 33.95 -48.54
N PHE A 9 -19.37 33.86 -48.20
CA PHE A 9 -18.72 32.63 -47.79
C PHE A 9 -19.18 32.26 -46.37
N LYS A 10 -19.97 31.20 -46.22
CA LYS A 10 -20.29 30.61 -44.93
C LYS A 10 -19.10 29.78 -44.46
N TYR A 11 -18.37 30.27 -43.47
CA TYR A 11 -17.47 29.43 -42.65
C TYR A 11 -18.32 28.60 -41.69
N LEU A 12 -18.42 27.30 -41.94
CA LEU A 12 -18.85 26.31 -40.94
C LEU A 12 -17.69 26.12 -39.97
N ILE A 13 -17.77 26.75 -38.81
CA ILE A 13 -16.93 26.41 -37.66
C ILE A 13 -17.56 25.16 -37.05
N SER A 14 -16.94 24.00 -37.26
CA SER A 14 -17.23 22.80 -36.50
C SER A 14 -16.70 23.02 -35.08
N ILE A 15 -17.57 23.38 -34.16
CA ILE A 15 -17.27 23.34 -32.74
C ILE A 15 -17.24 21.86 -32.38
N VAL A 16 -16.04 21.29 -32.26
CA VAL A 16 -15.83 20.01 -31.57
C VAL A 16 -16.04 20.34 -30.10
N ILE A 17 -17.22 20.07 -29.59
CA ILE A 17 -17.47 20.02 -28.15
C ILE A 17 -16.75 18.75 -27.67
N SER A 18 -15.52 18.91 -27.21
CA SER A 18 -14.93 17.91 -26.33
C SER A 18 -15.77 17.90 -25.06
N LEU A 19 -16.66 16.91 -24.92
CA LEU A 19 -17.23 16.59 -23.63
C LEU A 19 -16.04 16.28 -22.70
N PRO A 20 -15.86 17.00 -21.59
CA PRO A 20 -14.90 16.55 -20.60
C PRO A 20 -15.37 15.16 -20.16
N PHE A 21 -14.50 14.17 -20.26
CA PHE A 21 -14.68 12.92 -19.55
C PHE A 21 -14.83 13.30 -18.08
N LEU A 22 -15.99 13.05 -17.52
CA LEU A 22 -16.22 13.15 -16.08
C LEU A 22 -15.48 11.97 -15.45
N TYR A 23 -14.21 12.17 -15.13
CA TYR A 23 -13.50 11.29 -14.22
C TYR A 23 -14.26 11.30 -12.88
N GLY A 24 -14.43 10.12 -12.28
CA GLY A 24 -15.15 9.96 -11.02
C GLY A 24 -14.61 10.96 -9.98
N GLY A 25 -15.51 11.79 -9.46
CA GLY A 25 -15.22 12.70 -8.35
C GLY A 25 -15.27 11.96 -7.02
N ASP A 26 -14.95 12.64 -5.93
CA ASP A 26 -14.85 12.12 -4.55
C ASP A 26 -16.10 11.40 -4.02
N ASN A 27 -17.23 11.44 -4.74
CA ASN A 27 -18.51 10.83 -4.35
C ASN A 27 -18.97 9.66 -5.24
N THR A 28 -18.15 9.18 -6.18
CA THR A 28 -18.56 8.15 -7.16
C THR A 28 -19.15 6.90 -6.52
N LEU A 29 -18.51 6.36 -5.49
CA LEU A 29 -19.00 5.18 -4.77
C LEU A 29 -20.34 5.47 -4.07
N LYS A 30 -20.43 6.57 -3.34
CA LYS A 30 -21.64 6.96 -2.62
C LYS A 30 -22.81 7.22 -3.56
N ASP A 31 -22.56 7.89 -4.67
CA ASP A 31 -23.56 8.17 -5.72
C ASP A 31 -24.04 6.87 -6.37
N TYR A 32 -23.14 5.93 -6.67
CA TYR A 32 -23.51 4.62 -7.21
C TYR A 32 -24.41 3.83 -6.25
N VAL A 33 -24.02 3.74 -4.98
CA VAL A 33 -24.78 2.97 -3.98
C VAL A 33 -26.16 3.58 -3.74
N ASN A 34 -26.24 4.91 -3.68
CA ASN A 34 -27.50 5.62 -3.45
C ASN A 34 -28.39 5.72 -4.71
N ARG A 35 -27.88 5.38 -5.87
CA ARG A 35 -28.68 5.36 -7.12
C ARG A 35 -29.85 4.40 -6.96
N SER A 36 -31.06 4.89 -7.19
CA SER A 36 -32.28 4.07 -7.13
C SER A 36 -32.21 2.91 -8.14
N ASP A 37 -32.63 1.75 -7.72
CA ASP A 37 -32.67 0.55 -8.55
C ASP A 37 -34.00 -0.20 -8.29
N THR A 38 -34.78 -0.43 -9.35
CA THR A 38 -36.06 -1.11 -9.25
C THR A 38 -35.93 -2.62 -9.07
N THR A 39 -34.73 -3.17 -9.18
CA THR A 39 -34.45 -4.59 -8.95
C THR A 39 -34.48 -4.94 -7.46
N PHE A 40 -34.21 -3.95 -6.58
CA PHE A 40 -34.14 -4.21 -5.14
C PHE A 40 -35.45 -4.82 -4.63
N SER A 41 -35.35 -6.04 -4.11
CA SER A 41 -36.44 -6.79 -3.49
C SER A 41 -35.86 -7.90 -2.60
N TYR A 42 -36.63 -8.38 -1.65
CA TYR A 42 -36.26 -9.55 -0.87
C TYR A 42 -37.48 -10.43 -0.56
N ASN A 43 -37.20 -11.72 -0.32
CA ASN A 43 -38.21 -12.68 0.12
C ASN A 43 -37.59 -13.65 1.13
N GLU A 44 -38.30 -13.94 2.20
CA GLU A 44 -37.93 -15.06 3.08
C GLU A 44 -38.18 -16.38 2.35
N ARG A 45 -37.17 -17.22 2.27
CA ARG A 45 -37.28 -18.53 1.59
C ARG A 45 -37.61 -19.64 2.55
N HIS A 46 -37.00 -19.67 3.69
CA HIS A 46 -37.37 -20.56 4.79
C HIS A 46 -36.78 -20.08 6.11
N THR A 47 -37.34 -20.63 7.19
CA THR A 47 -36.90 -20.42 8.55
C THR A 47 -36.73 -21.78 9.22
N TYR A 48 -35.72 -21.93 10.04
CA TYR A 48 -35.58 -23.09 10.90
C TYR A 48 -35.07 -22.68 12.29
N SER A 49 -35.57 -23.37 13.33
CA SER A 49 -35.21 -23.14 14.70
C SER A 49 -34.43 -24.31 15.26
N LYS A 50 -33.53 -24.02 16.13
CA LYS A 50 -32.77 -24.92 17.00
C LYS A 50 -33.04 -24.56 18.45
N ASP A 51 -32.42 -25.31 19.38
CA ASP A 51 -32.70 -25.16 20.82
C ASP A 51 -32.43 -23.73 21.37
N ASN A 52 -31.55 -22.95 20.75
CA ASN A 52 -31.07 -21.68 21.30
C ASN A 52 -31.09 -20.51 20.30
N TYR A 53 -31.53 -20.76 19.06
CA TYR A 53 -31.53 -19.73 18.01
C TYR A 53 -32.48 -20.08 16.86
N THR A 54 -32.88 -19.05 16.14
CA THR A 54 -33.62 -19.17 14.88
C THR A 54 -32.80 -18.59 13.73
N VAL A 55 -32.84 -19.25 12.58
CA VAL A 55 -32.22 -18.75 11.34
C VAL A 55 -33.32 -18.42 10.34
N HIS A 56 -33.31 -17.22 9.82
CA HIS A 56 -34.09 -16.78 8.69
C HIS A 56 -33.20 -16.68 7.46
N VAL A 57 -33.65 -17.26 6.33
CA VAL A 57 -32.90 -17.24 5.06
C VAL A 57 -33.66 -16.36 4.08
N LEU A 58 -33.07 -15.19 3.76
CA LEU A 58 -33.63 -14.29 2.75
C LEU A 58 -32.91 -14.46 1.42
N GLU A 59 -33.69 -14.39 0.34
CA GLU A 59 -33.16 -14.10 -1.00
C GLU A 59 -33.31 -12.62 -1.25
N VAL A 60 -32.18 -11.96 -1.50
CA VAL A 60 -32.11 -10.52 -1.74
C VAL A 60 -31.62 -10.27 -3.15
N PHE A 61 -32.38 -9.55 -3.96
CA PHE A 61 -31.93 -8.96 -5.22
C PHE A 61 -31.53 -7.53 -4.93
N SER A 62 -30.22 -7.22 -5.01
CA SER A 62 -29.70 -5.91 -4.56
C SER A 62 -29.74 -4.84 -5.64
N GLN A 63 -29.49 -5.21 -6.89
CA GLN A 63 -29.31 -4.26 -7.98
C GLN A 63 -29.24 -4.94 -9.35
N THR A 64 -29.29 -4.09 -10.39
CA THR A 64 -28.83 -4.44 -11.74
C THR A 64 -27.45 -3.79 -11.98
N TRP A 65 -26.40 -4.60 -12.20
CA TRP A 65 -25.06 -4.14 -12.55
C TRP A 65 -24.80 -4.36 -14.03
N LYS A 66 -24.48 -3.26 -14.76
CA LYS A 66 -24.36 -3.28 -16.22
C LYS A 66 -25.68 -3.76 -16.90
N SER A 67 -25.61 -4.34 -18.08
CA SER A 67 -26.76 -4.87 -18.82
C SER A 67 -26.48 -6.31 -19.27
N ALA A 68 -27.52 -7.02 -19.67
CA ALA A 68 -27.40 -8.38 -20.24
C ALA A 68 -26.59 -8.42 -21.57
N ASP A 69 -26.38 -7.28 -22.23
CA ASP A 69 -25.52 -7.16 -23.41
C ASP A 69 -24.02 -7.06 -23.02
N VAL A 70 -23.72 -6.83 -21.74
CA VAL A 70 -22.36 -6.65 -21.22
C VAL A 70 -21.91 -7.83 -20.36
N VAL A 71 -22.81 -8.37 -19.52
CA VAL A 71 -22.50 -9.44 -18.58
C VAL A 71 -23.67 -10.42 -18.50
N ASP A 72 -23.38 -11.72 -18.41
CA ASP A 72 -24.41 -12.78 -18.38
C ASP A 72 -25.25 -12.81 -17.09
N ARG A 73 -24.79 -12.10 -16.03
CA ARG A 73 -25.43 -12.02 -14.70
C ARG A 73 -25.56 -10.56 -14.24
N ALA A 74 -26.43 -9.81 -14.91
CA ALA A 74 -26.65 -8.39 -14.59
C ALA A 74 -27.41 -8.18 -13.26
N HIS A 75 -28.36 -9.05 -12.93
CA HIS A 75 -29.12 -8.99 -11.66
C HIS A 75 -28.36 -9.68 -10.54
N TRP A 76 -27.99 -8.89 -9.53
CA TRP A 76 -27.24 -9.40 -8.38
C TRP A 76 -28.18 -9.96 -7.32
N GLN A 77 -27.96 -11.22 -6.96
CA GLN A 77 -28.68 -11.98 -5.96
C GLN A 77 -27.77 -12.34 -4.80
N HIS A 78 -28.30 -12.30 -3.58
CA HIS A 78 -27.59 -12.70 -2.36
C HIS A 78 -28.44 -13.63 -1.53
N TRP A 79 -27.83 -14.64 -0.91
CA TRP A 79 -28.42 -15.33 0.22
C TRP A 79 -28.00 -14.61 1.50
N VAL A 80 -29.00 -14.23 2.29
CA VAL A 80 -28.78 -13.54 3.56
C VAL A 80 -29.30 -14.42 4.68
N ASN A 81 -28.37 -14.99 5.47
CA ASN A 81 -28.70 -15.78 6.65
C ASN A 81 -28.73 -14.85 7.86
N ILE A 82 -29.84 -14.82 8.58
CA ILE A 82 -30.04 -14.01 9.79
C ILE A 82 -30.14 -14.96 10.97
N ILE A 83 -29.12 -15.00 11.83
CA ILE A 83 -29.08 -15.86 13.02
C ILE A 83 -29.51 -15.03 14.22
N VAL A 84 -30.66 -15.36 14.79
CA VAL A 84 -31.26 -14.68 15.92
C VAL A 84 -31.17 -15.57 17.17
N PRO A 85 -30.33 -15.27 18.16
CA PRO A 85 -30.28 -16.03 19.41
C PRO A 85 -31.54 -15.78 20.25
N ASP A 86 -32.04 -16.81 20.96
CA ASP A 86 -33.21 -16.67 21.87
C ASP A 86 -32.96 -15.67 23.00
N THR A 87 -31.67 -15.39 23.29
CA THR A 87 -31.24 -14.45 24.33
C THR A 87 -30.73 -13.15 23.75
N LEU A 88 -31.41 -12.62 22.73
CA LEU A 88 -31.04 -11.34 22.09
C LEU A 88 -31.00 -10.19 23.12
N LYS A 89 -29.90 -9.40 23.09
CA LYS A 89 -29.66 -8.31 24.06
C LYS A 89 -29.39 -6.95 23.42
N TYR A 90 -29.01 -6.93 22.14
CA TYR A 90 -28.49 -5.73 21.50
C TYR A 90 -29.24 -5.44 20.20
N GLU A 91 -29.38 -4.16 19.88
CA GLU A 91 -29.87 -3.66 18.59
C GLU A 91 -28.74 -3.52 17.54
N LYS A 92 -27.50 -3.83 17.94
CA LYS A 92 -26.34 -3.91 17.05
C LYS A 92 -26.20 -5.33 16.52
N ALA A 93 -25.95 -5.50 15.22
CA ALA A 93 -25.71 -6.79 14.59
C ALA A 93 -24.32 -6.88 13.97
N LEU A 94 -23.76 -8.09 13.94
CA LEU A 94 -22.56 -8.39 13.16
C LEU A 94 -22.99 -8.81 11.75
N VAL A 95 -22.40 -8.19 10.71
CA VAL A 95 -22.55 -8.59 9.32
C VAL A 95 -21.25 -9.24 8.85
N LEU A 96 -21.31 -10.53 8.55
CA LEU A 96 -20.24 -11.28 7.89
C LEU A 96 -20.45 -11.21 6.38
N ILE A 97 -19.49 -10.61 5.66
CA ILE A 97 -19.51 -10.53 4.20
C ILE A 97 -18.79 -11.76 3.65
N SER A 98 -19.53 -12.63 2.95
CA SER A 98 -19.08 -13.94 2.49
C SER A 98 -19.11 -14.08 0.96
N GLY A 99 -18.32 -15.01 0.44
CA GLY A 99 -18.38 -15.46 -0.96
C GLY A 99 -19.59 -16.34 -1.27
N GLY A 100 -19.55 -17.01 -2.39
CA GLY A 100 -20.56 -17.92 -2.90
C GLY A 100 -20.66 -17.83 -4.42
N SER A 101 -21.42 -18.76 -5.03
CA SER A 101 -21.46 -18.86 -6.49
C SER A 101 -22.85 -18.52 -7.05
N ASN A 102 -22.86 -17.89 -8.21
CA ASN A 102 -24.07 -17.67 -8.98
C ASN A 102 -24.79 -18.99 -9.24
N GLY A 103 -26.07 -19.07 -8.82
CA GLY A 103 -26.89 -20.27 -8.93
C GLY A 103 -26.85 -21.19 -7.71
N ASP A 104 -26.19 -20.80 -6.63
CA ASP A 104 -26.28 -21.51 -5.37
C ASP A 104 -27.72 -21.62 -4.89
N SER A 105 -28.07 -22.81 -4.37
CA SER A 105 -29.36 -23.02 -3.76
C SER A 105 -29.49 -22.29 -2.43
N PRO A 106 -30.73 -22.01 -1.96
CA PRO A 106 -30.94 -21.46 -0.63
C PRO A 106 -30.19 -22.28 0.43
N PRO A 107 -29.39 -21.63 1.32
CA PRO A 107 -28.67 -22.33 2.38
C PRO A 107 -29.65 -23.12 3.27
N SER A 108 -29.41 -24.41 3.49
CA SER A 108 -30.18 -25.26 4.40
C SER A 108 -29.56 -25.33 5.82
N SER A 109 -28.37 -24.80 6.00
CA SER A 109 -27.67 -24.70 7.27
C SER A 109 -26.72 -23.50 7.23
N VAL A 110 -26.29 -23.05 8.38
CA VAL A 110 -25.24 -22.06 8.58
C VAL A 110 -24.10 -22.74 9.32
N ASP A 111 -22.87 -22.34 9.03
CA ASP A 111 -21.67 -22.89 9.66
C ASP A 111 -21.69 -22.69 11.19
N ASP A 112 -21.24 -23.70 11.93
CA ASP A 112 -21.28 -23.70 13.40
C ASP A 112 -20.47 -22.55 14.02
N GLU A 113 -19.43 -22.10 13.34
CA GLU A 113 -18.62 -20.92 13.74
C GLU A 113 -19.46 -19.63 13.71
N ILE A 114 -20.28 -19.44 12.68
CA ILE A 114 -21.15 -18.25 12.53
C ILE A 114 -22.27 -18.30 13.58
N VAL A 115 -22.85 -19.46 13.80
CA VAL A 115 -23.83 -19.67 14.88
C VAL A 115 -23.21 -19.36 16.24
N SER A 116 -21.98 -19.83 16.45
CA SER A 116 -21.25 -19.58 17.69
C SER A 116 -21.02 -18.09 17.96
N LEU A 117 -20.75 -17.28 16.92
CA LEU A 117 -20.65 -15.82 17.04
C LEU A 117 -21.94 -15.21 17.61
N ALA A 118 -23.12 -15.61 17.11
CA ALA A 118 -24.40 -15.12 17.57
C ALA A 118 -24.67 -15.52 19.03
N LEU A 119 -24.44 -16.78 19.38
CA LEU A 119 -24.66 -17.29 20.72
C LEU A 119 -23.69 -16.69 21.77
N MET A 120 -22.42 -16.53 21.41
CA MET A 120 -21.40 -15.95 22.30
C MET A 120 -21.60 -14.45 22.49
N SER A 121 -22.13 -13.74 21.50
CA SER A 121 -22.37 -12.30 21.59
C SER A 121 -23.76 -11.95 22.15
N ASN A 122 -24.74 -12.85 22.08
CA ASN A 122 -26.15 -12.60 22.30
C ASN A 122 -26.69 -11.44 21.43
N SER A 123 -26.22 -11.37 20.19
CA SER A 123 -26.62 -10.39 19.18
C SER A 123 -26.97 -11.08 17.87
N VAL A 124 -27.70 -10.40 17.00
CA VAL A 124 -27.97 -10.89 15.66
C VAL A 124 -26.64 -10.97 14.89
N VAL A 125 -26.45 -12.10 14.21
CA VAL A 125 -25.37 -12.27 13.22
C VAL A 125 -25.98 -12.50 11.84
N ILE A 126 -25.49 -11.77 10.86
CA ILE A 126 -26.00 -11.76 9.49
C ILE A 126 -24.88 -12.22 8.59
N GLU A 127 -25.08 -13.27 7.82
CA GLU A 127 -24.15 -13.67 6.77
C GLU A 127 -24.71 -13.23 5.42
N VAL A 128 -24.00 -12.34 4.72
CA VAL A 128 -24.34 -11.90 3.36
C VAL A 128 -23.46 -12.67 2.39
N LYS A 129 -24.03 -13.63 1.68
CA LYS A 129 -23.33 -14.50 0.73
C LYS A 129 -23.31 -13.91 -0.68
N MET A 130 -22.44 -14.45 -1.53
CA MET A 130 -22.31 -14.10 -2.94
C MET A 130 -21.86 -12.65 -3.16
N ILE A 131 -20.84 -12.22 -2.41
CA ILE A 131 -20.13 -10.96 -2.62
C ILE A 131 -18.69 -11.27 -3.10
N PRO A 132 -18.37 -11.03 -4.40
CA PRO A 132 -19.23 -10.59 -5.51
C PRO A 132 -20.19 -11.70 -6.01
N ASN A 133 -21.10 -11.34 -6.92
CA ASN A 133 -21.86 -12.31 -7.71
C ASN A 133 -20.94 -12.91 -8.77
N GLU A 134 -20.53 -14.16 -8.62
CA GLU A 134 -19.57 -14.88 -9.45
C GLU A 134 -19.92 -16.36 -9.62
N PRO A 135 -19.43 -17.09 -10.67
CA PRO A 135 -18.66 -16.54 -11.78
C PRO A 135 -19.53 -15.75 -12.77
N VAL A 136 -18.90 -14.88 -13.58
CA VAL A 136 -19.55 -14.12 -14.65
C VAL A 136 -18.83 -14.32 -15.99
N VAL A 137 -19.57 -14.14 -17.10
CA VAL A 137 -19.03 -14.10 -18.47
C VAL A 137 -19.32 -12.71 -19.05
N PHE A 138 -18.30 -11.99 -19.47
CA PHE A 138 -18.46 -10.74 -20.18
C PHE A 138 -18.72 -10.96 -21.67
N SER A 139 -19.48 -10.08 -22.31
CA SER A 139 -19.94 -10.28 -23.69
C SER A 139 -18.84 -10.28 -24.74
N ASP A 140 -17.68 -9.71 -24.44
CA ASP A 140 -16.48 -9.74 -25.28
C ASP A 140 -15.54 -10.92 -24.97
N GLU A 141 -15.96 -11.85 -24.10
CA GLU A 141 -15.20 -13.03 -23.69
C GLU A 141 -16.05 -14.32 -23.82
N THR A 142 -15.38 -15.47 -23.78
CA THR A 142 -16.03 -16.78 -23.89
C THR A 142 -15.82 -17.67 -22.67
N PHE A 143 -15.15 -17.17 -21.64
CA PHE A 143 -14.82 -17.91 -20.43
C PHE A 143 -15.36 -17.19 -19.19
N LYS A 144 -15.48 -17.93 -18.09
CA LYS A 144 -15.94 -17.43 -16.81
C LYS A 144 -14.81 -16.78 -16.05
N ARG A 145 -15.11 -15.66 -15.41
CA ARG A 145 -14.23 -15.01 -14.43
C ARG A 145 -14.81 -15.14 -13.03
N SER A 146 -13.94 -15.29 -12.05
CA SER A 146 -14.27 -15.28 -10.64
C SER A 146 -13.22 -14.49 -9.86
N GLU A 147 -13.55 -14.06 -8.67
CA GLU A 147 -12.62 -13.50 -7.69
C GLU A 147 -11.85 -12.28 -8.26
N ASP A 148 -10.54 -12.23 -8.08
CA ASP A 148 -9.68 -11.12 -8.49
C ASP A 148 -9.64 -10.93 -10.01
N ALA A 149 -9.88 -11.99 -10.78
CA ALA A 149 -9.98 -11.88 -12.25
C ALA A 149 -11.14 -10.98 -12.71
N ILE A 150 -12.25 -10.88 -11.94
CA ILE A 150 -13.32 -9.91 -12.25
C ILE A 150 -12.86 -8.51 -11.88
N ILE A 151 -12.23 -8.32 -10.73
CA ILE A 151 -11.74 -7.01 -10.28
C ILE A 151 -10.75 -6.45 -11.31
N ALA A 152 -9.73 -7.24 -11.67
CA ALA A 152 -8.72 -6.84 -12.64
C ALA A 152 -9.32 -6.48 -14.02
N TYR A 153 -10.27 -7.29 -14.51
CA TYR A 153 -11.00 -7.00 -15.75
C TYR A 153 -11.76 -5.67 -15.68
N THR A 154 -12.49 -5.44 -14.61
CA THR A 154 -13.31 -4.23 -14.45
C THR A 154 -12.46 -2.98 -14.27
N TRP A 155 -11.29 -3.10 -13.66
CA TRP A 155 -10.31 -2.03 -13.57
C TRP A 155 -9.71 -1.69 -14.92
N ASP A 156 -9.33 -2.70 -15.74
CA ASP A 156 -8.85 -2.47 -17.10
C ASP A 156 -9.90 -1.75 -17.95
N LYS A 157 -11.18 -2.16 -17.82
CA LYS A 157 -12.28 -1.44 -18.50
C LYS A 157 -12.41 0.01 -18.07
N TYR A 158 -12.34 0.29 -16.77
CA TYR A 158 -12.36 1.66 -16.26
C TYR A 158 -11.19 2.47 -16.79
N LEU A 159 -9.98 1.96 -16.66
CA LEU A 159 -8.75 2.63 -17.06
C LEU A 159 -8.71 2.96 -18.56
N ARG A 160 -9.33 2.12 -19.40
CA ARG A 160 -9.42 2.35 -20.85
C ARG A 160 -10.57 3.23 -21.28
N THR A 161 -11.66 3.27 -20.53
CA THR A 161 -12.91 3.93 -20.97
C THR A 161 -13.28 5.15 -20.16
N GLY A 162 -12.80 5.29 -18.93
CA GLY A 162 -13.23 6.30 -17.98
C GLY A 162 -14.64 6.09 -17.43
N ASP A 163 -15.32 4.97 -17.75
CA ASP A 163 -16.67 4.68 -17.25
C ASP A 163 -16.61 4.23 -15.79
N ALA A 164 -16.99 5.14 -14.89
CA ALA A 164 -16.94 4.98 -13.45
C ALA A 164 -17.85 3.87 -12.88
N ASP A 165 -18.76 3.32 -13.67
CA ASP A 165 -19.62 2.21 -13.26
C ASP A 165 -18.96 0.81 -13.45
N TRP A 166 -17.70 0.75 -13.89
CA TRP A 166 -16.98 -0.51 -14.09
C TRP A 166 -16.45 -1.12 -12.79
N PRO A 167 -15.76 -0.41 -11.88
CA PRO A 167 -15.08 -1.05 -10.75
C PRO A 167 -16.03 -1.96 -9.95
N LEU A 168 -15.63 -3.23 -9.79
CA LEU A 168 -16.46 -4.26 -9.15
C LEU A 168 -16.78 -3.94 -7.68
N GLN A 169 -15.95 -3.12 -7.03
CA GLN A 169 -16.17 -2.67 -5.66
C GLN A 169 -17.53 -1.96 -5.50
N LEU A 170 -17.97 -1.23 -6.52
CA LEU A 170 -19.24 -0.50 -6.48
C LEU A 170 -20.44 -1.41 -6.25
N PRO A 171 -20.69 -2.44 -7.10
CA PRO A 171 -21.80 -3.36 -6.87
C PRO A 171 -21.59 -4.27 -5.65
N MET A 172 -20.36 -4.59 -5.25
CA MET A 172 -20.09 -5.34 -4.02
C MET A 172 -20.59 -4.59 -2.79
N VAL A 173 -20.23 -3.30 -2.66
CA VAL A 173 -20.67 -2.43 -1.56
C VAL A 173 -22.18 -2.26 -1.57
N LYS A 174 -22.78 -1.97 -2.74
CA LYS A 174 -24.25 -1.83 -2.87
C LYS A 174 -24.97 -3.11 -2.49
N GLY A 175 -24.41 -4.29 -2.80
CA GLY A 175 -24.94 -5.59 -2.38
C GLY A 175 -25.05 -5.71 -0.86
N VAL A 176 -24.02 -5.29 -0.12
CA VAL A 176 -24.01 -5.30 1.35
C VAL A 176 -25.01 -4.29 1.91
N VAL A 177 -24.98 -3.04 1.42
CA VAL A 177 -25.92 -1.99 1.88
C VAL A 177 -27.37 -2.41 1.68
N LYS A 178 -27.70 -2.98 0.51
CA LYS A 178 -29.06 -3.44 0.23
C LYS A 178 -29.46 -4.68 1.06
N SER A 179 -28.50 -5.52 1.40
CA SER A 179 -28.75 -6.62 2.35
C SER A 179 -29.05 -6.09 3.76
N MET A 180 -28.34 -5.07 4.23
CA MET A 180 -28.65 -4.40 5.50
C MET A 180 -30.03 -3.72 5.45
N ASP A 181 -30.41 -3.08 4.33
CA ASP A 181 -31.76 -2.53 4.13
C ASP A 181 -32.84 -3.61 4.28
N ALA A 182 -32.64 -4.76 3.61
CA ALA A 182 -33.55 -5.89 3.65
C ALA A 182 -33.70 -6.45 5.08
N VAL A 183 -32.59 -6.59 5.81
CA VAL A 183 -32.61 -7.07 7.21
C VAL A 183 -33.37 -6.12 8.11
N GLN A 184 -33.14 -4.81 8.03
CA GLN A 184 -33.86 -3.85 8.85
C GLN A 184 -35.37 -3.81 8.55
N ASP A 185 -35.72 -3.90 7.27
CA ASP A 185 -37.14 -3.96 6.88
C ASP A 185 -37.80 -5.28 7.31
N PHE A 186 -37.07 -6.39 7.22
CA PHE A 186 -37.53 -7.70 7.69
C PHE A 186 -37.84 -7.70 9.20
N PHE A 187 -36.95 -7.14 10.04
CA PHE A 187 -37.22 -7.03 11.48
C PHE A 187 -38.44 -6.16 11.78
N ARG A 188 -38.59 -5.03 11.09
CA ARG A 188 -39.70 -4.09 11.30
C ARG A 188 -41.05 -4.63 10.85
N SER A 189 -41.09 -5.26 9.66
CA SER A 189 -42.33 -5.55 8.97
C SER A 189 -42.82 -6.99 9.17
N ILE A 190 -41.93 -7.95 9.38
CA ILE A 190 -42.26 -9.38 9.41
C ILE A 190 -42.16 -9.95 10.82
N LEU A 191 -41.07 -9.73 11.54
CA LEU A 191 -40.94 -10.22 12.89
C LEU A 191 -41.80 -9.42 13.87
N ASN A 192 -41.85 -8.11 13.75
CA ASN A 192 -42.70 -7.18 14.54
C ASN A 192 -42.76 -7.54 16.04
N ASP A 193 -41.68 -8.09 16.59
CA ASP A 193 -41.56 -8.63 17.95
C ASP A 193 -40.97 -7.63 18.95
N GLY A 194 -40.77 -6.39 18.49
CA GLY A 194 -40.15 -5.31 19.27
C GLY A 194 -38.61 -5.30 19.23
N ASN A 195 -38.01 -6.31 18.62
CA ASN A 195 -36.59 -6.33 18.35
C ASN A 195 -36.27 -5.45 17.12
N ALA A 196 -35.15 -4.74 17.15
CA ALA A 196 -34.69 -3.92 16.05
C ALA A 196 -33.20 -4.16 15.83
N VAL A 197 -32.78 -4.09 14.58
CA VAL A 197 -31.37 -3.97 14.22
C VAL A 197 -31.16 -2.59 13.64
N ASN A 198 -30.49 -1.72 14.40
CA ASN A 198 -30.31 -0.31 14.04
C ASN A 198 -28.90 0.00 13.57
N GLU A 199 -27.91 -0.71 14.10
CA GLU A 199 -26.49 -0.49 13.85
C GLU A 199 -25.79 -1.79 13.48
N PHE A 200 -24.72 -1.67 12.68
CA PHE A 200 -23.99 -2.82 12.15
C PHE A 200 -22.50 -2.73 12.48
N VAL A 201 -21.92 -3.88 12.79
CA VAL A 201 -20.47 -4.10 12.77
C VAL A 201 -20.16 -4.99 11.58
N LEU A 202 -19.26 -4.58 10.70
CA LEU A 202 -18.95 -5.36 9.49
C LEU A 202 -17.68 -6.17 9.69
N LEU A 203 -17.68 -7.40 9.18
CA LEU A 203 -16.52 -8.28 9.11
C LEU A 203 -16.46 -8.93 7.72
N GLY A 204 -15.31 -8.92 7.11
CA GLY A 204 -15.08 -9.60 5.83
C GLY A 204 -13.59 -9.85 5.61
N ALA A 205 -13.27 -10.90 4.84
CA ALA A 205 -11.90 -11.28 4.56
C ALA A 205 -11.53 -11.03 3.09
N SER A 206 -10.25 -10.69 2.82
CA SER A 206 -9.71 -10.49 1.48
C SER A 206 -10.49 -9.39 0.74
N LYS A 207 -10.97 -9.63 -0.48
CA LYS A 207 -11.84 -8.68 -1.22
C LYS A 207 -13.13 -8.32 -0.47
N ARG A 208 -13.59 -9.18 0.45
CA ARG A 208 -14.72 -8.87 1.34
C ARG A 208 -14.27 -7.98 2.52
N GLY A 209 -13.00 -8.05 2.92
CA GLY A 209 -12.35 -7.06 3.80
C GLY A 209 -12.28 -5.69 3.12
N TRP A 210 -11.98 -5.67 1.83
CA TRP A 210 -12.06 -4.45 1.02
C TRP A 210 -13.47 -3.86 0.99
N THR A 211 -14.48 -4.73 0.74
CA THR A 211 -15.90 -4.33 0.79
C THR A 211 -16.29 -3.83 2.18
N THR A 212 -15.77 -4.43 3.25
CA THR A 212 -15.97 -4.00 4.65
C THR A 212 -15.50 -2.56 4.85
N TRP A 213 -14.31 -2.21 4.40
CA TRP A 213 -13.78 -0.85 4.45
C TRP A 213 -14.67 0.16 3.72
N LEU A 214 -14.97 -0.12 2.44
CA LEU A 214 -15.73 0.80 1.59
C LEU A 214 -17.18 0.94 2.05
N THR A 215 -17.80 -0.13 2.57
CA THR A 215 -19.17 -0.04 3.13
C THR A 215 -19.16 0.79 4.40
N GLY A 216 -18.16 0.61 5.28
CA GLY A 216 -18.01 1.42 6.48
C GLY A 216 -17.86 2.92 6.20
N ALA A 217 -17.20 3.26 5.09
CA ALA A 217 -17.00 4.65 4.70
C ALA A 217 -18.26 5.38 4.21
N ILE A 218 -19.28 4.64 3.75
CA ILE A 218 -20.43 5.28 3.07
C ILE A 218 -21.78 5.07 3.75
N ASP A 219 -21.87 4.17 4.74
CA ASP A 219 -23.12 3.85 5.42
C ASP A 219 -23.02 4.17 6.93
N ASP A 220 -23.69 5.25 7.34
CA ASP A 220 -23.66 5.78 8.70
C ASP A 220 -24.21 4.80 9.77
N ARG A 221 -24.88 3.71 9.38
CA ARG A 221 -25.33 2.64 10.30
C ARG A 221 -24.18 1.74 10.74
N VAL A 222 -23.02 1.81 10.07
CA VAL A 222 -21.84 1.01 10.41
C VAL A 222 -21.07 1.69 11.55
N VAL A 223 -21.09 1.07 12.71
CA VAL A 223 -20.51 1.61 13.95
C VAL A 223 -19.13 1.03 14.29
N ALA A 224 -18.70 -0.03 13.61
CA ALA A 224 -17.33 -0.56 13.66
C ALA A 224 -17.05 -1.48 12.46
N ILE A 225 -15.78 -1.69 12.14
CA ILE A 225 -15.35 -2.57 11.06
C ILE A 225 -14.22 -3.51 11.50
N ILE A 226 -14.21 -4.73 10.94
CA ILE A 226 -13.19 -5.75 11.16
C ILE A 226 -12.75 -6.30 9.78
N PRO A 227 -11.95 -5.56 9.02
CA PRO A 227 -11.37 -6.07 7.78
C PRO A 227 -10.27 -7.09 8.07
N VAL A 228 -10.33 -8.25 7.42
CA VAL A 228 -9.40 -9.37 7.61
C VAL A 228 -8.63 -9.61 6.32
N VAL A 229 -7.32 -9.81 6.40
CA VAL A 229 -6.38 -10.07 5.30
C VAL A 229 -6.57 -9.16 4.08
N PHE A 230 -6.74 -7.87 4.35
CA PHE A 230 -6.70 -6.82 3.33
C PHE A 230 -5.75 -5.72 3.79
N ASP A 231 -4.45 -5.98 3.69
CA ASP A 231 -3.34 -5.13 4.11
C ASP A 231 -2.77 -4.33 2.93
N ALA A 232 -3.63 -3.54 2.28
CA ALA A 232 -3.29 -2.87 1.03
C ALA A 232 -3.89 -1.47 0.83
N LEU A 233 -4.28 -0.77 1.90
CA LEU A 233 -4.67 0.64 1.74
C LEU A 233 -3.46 1.45 1.27
N ASN A 234 -3.72 2.56 0.56
CA ASN A 234 -2.69 3.23 -0.24
C ASN A 234 -2.13 2.25 -1.30
N LEU A 235 -3.05 1.71 -2.09
CA LEU A 235 -2.85 0.55 -2.95
C LEU A 235 -1.60 0.63 -3.85
N VAL A 236 -1.32 1.80 -4.44
CA VAL A 236 -0.16 1.96 -5.32
C VAL A 236 1.14 1.79 -4.55
N ASP A 237 1.26 2.41 -3.37
CA ASP A 237 2.46 2.29 -2.53
C ASP A 237 2.61 0.86 -1.98
N SER A 238 1.50 0.22 -1.59
CA SER A 238 1.49 -1.17 -1.10
C SER A 238 1.92 -2.16 -2.18
N PHE A 239 1.48 -1.99 -3.44
CA PHE A 239 1.95 -2.82 -4.55
C PHE A 239 3.39 -2.51 -4.96
N ASN A 240 3.82 -1.25 -4.93
CA ASN A 240 5.23 -0.91 -5.13
C ASN A 240 6.11 -1.55 -4.05
N HIS A 241 5.65 -1.59 -2.80
CA HIS A 241 6.33 -2.30 -1.72
C HIS A 241 6.42 -3.81 -2.00
N HIS A 242 5.34 -4.43 -2.47
CA HIS A 242 5.31 -5.83 -2.88
C HIS A 242 6.37 -6.13 -3.96
N TYR A 243 6.40 -5.34 -5.04
CA TYR A 243 7.40 -5.53 -6.10
C TYR A 243 8.82 -5.22 -5.59
N GLY A 244 8.97 -4.16 -4.81
CA GLY A 244 10.24 -3.78 -4.20
C GLY A 244 10.82 -4.86 -3.28
N ALA A 245 9.95 -5.64 -2.64
CA ALA A 245 10.31 -6.77 -1.79
C ALA A 245 10.75 -7.99 -2.62
N TYR A 246 9.99 -8.36 -3.64
CA TYR A 246 10.18 -9.63 -4.36
C TYR A 246 10.90 -9.50 -5.70
N GLY A 247 10.85 -8.35 -6.38
CA GLY A 247 11.33 -8.15 -7.75
C GLY A 247 10.43 -8.80 -8.82
N PHE A 248 9.27 -9.28 -8.42
CA PHE A 248 8.24 -9.86 -9.29
C PHE A 248 6.86 -9.73 -8.63
N TRP A 249 5.81 -9.88 -9.42
CA TRP A 249 4.44 -9.97 -8.91
C TRP A 249 4.17 -11.40 -8.44
N SER A 250 3.80 -11.60 -7.19
CA SER A 250 3.51 -12.94 -6.69
C SER A 250 2.34 -13.57 -7.46
N PRO A 251 2.29 -14.91 -7.61
CA PRO A 251 1.18 -15.58 -8.30
C PRO A 251 -0.21 -15.22 -7.74
N ALA A 252 -0.29 -14.82 -6.48
CA ALA A 252 -1.54 -14.41 -5.85
C ALA A 252 -2.15 -13.14 -6.47
N VAL A 253 -1.32 -12.23 -7.00
CA VAL A 253 -1.78 -11.01 -7.70
C VAL A 253 -1.68 -11.13 -9.22
N GLY A 254 -1.49 -12.35 -9.73
CA GLY A 254 -1.29 -12.64 -11.16
C GLY A 254 -2.46 -12.23 -12.06
N ASP A 255 -3.69 -12.16 -11.56
CA ASP A 255 -4.85 -11.65 -12.33
C ASP A 255 -4.67 -10.17 -12.70
N TYR A 256 -4.13 -9.36 -11.80
CA TYR A 256 -3.85 -7.94 -12.05
C TYR A 256 -2.68 -7.77 -13.01
N GLU A 257 -1.63 -8.58 -12.87
CA GLU A 257 -0.50 -8.61 -13.81
C GLU A 257 -0.95 -9.01 -15.21
N ALA A 258 -1.72 -10.09 -15.34
CA ALA A 258 -2.24 -10.58 -16.62
C ALA A 258 -3.17 -9.58 -17.32
N ALA A 259 -3.89 -8.74 -16.56
CA ALA A 259 -4.73 -7.66 -17.08
C ALA A 259 -3.92 -6.38 -17.39
N GLY A 260 -2.61 -6.34 -17.09
CA GLY A 260 -1.75 -5.18 -17.32
C GLY A 260 -2.06 -4.01 -16.40
N ILE A 261 -2.63 -4.25 -15.21
CA ILE A 261 -3.01 -3.16 -14.27
C ILE A 261 -1.77 -2.43 -13.76
N PHE A 262 -0.68 -3.14 -13.50
CA PHE A 262 0.55 -2.53 -13.00
C PHE A 262 1.24 -1.62 -14.03
N ASP A 263 0.97 -1.79 -15.33
CA ASP A 263 1.46 -0.90 -16.40
C ASP A 263 0.82 0.51 -16.34
N TRP A 264 -0.27 0.66 -15.59
CA TRP A 264 -0.93 1.94 -15.37
C TRP A 264 -0.36 2.72 -14.17
N PHE A 265 0.41 2.09 -13.30
CA PHE A 265 0.96 2.75 -12.10
C PHE A 265 1.76 4.02 -12.40
N PRO A 266 2.55 4.11 -13.50
CA PRO A 266 3.20 5.35 -13.90
C PRO A 266 2.26 6.41 -14.52
N ARG A 267 0.94 6.21 -14.52
CA ARG A 267 -0.03 7.07 -15.20
C ARG A 267 -1.03 7.68 -14.22
N PRO A 268 -1.51 8.92 -14.47
CA PRO A 268 -2.44 9.58 -13.56
C PRO A 268 -3.81 8.88 -13.44
N GLU A 269 -4.23 8.16 -14.48
CA GLU A 269 -5.54 7.47 -14.51
C GLU A 269 -5.69 6.42 -13.39
N ILE A 270 -4.58 5.83 -12.92
CA ILE A 270 -4.63 4.89 -11.81
C ILE A 270 -5.11 5.57 -10.52
N TYR A 271 -4.70 6.81 -10.28
CA TYR A 271 -5.13 7.54 -9.08
C TYR A 271 -6.60 7.97 -9.14
N ASP A 272 -7.15 8.19 -10.35
CA ASP A 272 -8.58 8.40 -10.50
C ASP A 272 -9.37 7.13 -10.19
N LEU A 273 -8.85 5.95 -10.55
CA LEU A 273 -9.40 4.67 -10.09
C LEU A 273 -9.28 4.52 -8.56
N MET A 274 -8.11 4.85 -7.99
CA MET A 274 -7.88 4.75 -6.54
C MET A 274 -8.83 5.64 -5.73
N LYS A 275 -9.22 6.81 -6.22
CA LYS A 275 -10.27 7.66 -5.59
C LYS A 275 -11.60 6.92 -5.41
N ILE A 276 -11.88 5.91 -6.25
CA ILE A 276 -13.10 5.13 -6.18
C ILE A 276 -12.94 3.90 -5.29
N VAL A 277 -11.79 3.20 -5.42
CA VAL A 277 -11.63 1.85 -4.88
C VAL A 277 -10.70 1.76 -3.67
N ASP A 278 -9.79 2.71 -3.45
CA ASP A 278 -8.87 2.66 -2.31
C ASP A 278 -9.54 3.25 -1.05
N PRO A 279 -9.73 2.45 0.00
CA PRO A 279 -10.37 2.92 1.23
C PRO A 279 -9.65 4.10 1.90
N LEU A 280 -8.36 4.29 1.68
CA LEU A 280 -7.63 5.43 2.26
C LEU A 280 -8.17 6.78 1.76
N ASN A 281 -8.75 6.83 0.55
CA ASN A 281 -9.36 8.05 0.04
C ASN A 281 -10.69 8.43 0.75
N TYR A 282 -11.19 7.55 1.61
CA TYR A 282 -12.38 7.75 2.46
C TYR A 282 -12.02 7.87 3.94
N LYS A 283 -10.75 8.13 4.29
CA LYS A 283 -10.27 8.14 5.68
C LYS A 283 -11.07 9.08 6.59
N ASP A 284 -11.53 10.22 6.05
CA ASP A 284 -12.30 11.22 6.81
C ASP A 284 -13.73 10.73 7.15
N ASP A 285 -14.26 9.76 6.42
CA ASP A 285 -15.55 9.09 6.69
C ASP A 285 -15.36 7.83 7.59
N LEU A 286 -14.14 7.33 7.74
CA LEU A 286 -13.80 6.13 8.50
C LEU A 286 -13.48 6.44 9.97
N MET A 287 -14.38 7.16 10.65
CA MET A 287 -14.17 7.61 12.05
C MET A 287 -14.54 6.57 13.12
N MET A 288 -15.28 5.51 12.73
CA MET A 288 -15.68 4.44 13.65
C MET A 288 -14.48 3.60 14.13
N PRO A 289 -14.60 2.89 15.28
CA PRO A 289 -13.62 1.89 15.68
C PRO A 289 -13.37 0.84 14.60
N LYS A 290 -12.10 0.56 14.36
CA LYS A 290 -11.65 -0.40 13.36
C LYS A 290 -10.61 -1.36 13.92
N PHE A 291 -10.75 -2.65 13.62
CA PHE A 291 -9.80 -3.68 14.00
C PHE A 291 -9.32 -4.45 12.78
N LEU A 292 -8.12 -4.15 12.34
CA LEU A 292 -7.46 -4.72 11.18
C LEU A 292 -6.77 -6.02 11.57
N ILE A 293 -7.07 -7.12 10.88
CA ILE A 293 -6.44 -8.40 11.13
C ILE A 293 -5.69 -8.83 9.88
N HIS A 294 -4.36 -8.97 9.98
CA HIS A 294 -3.46 -9.26 8.88
C HIS A 294 -2.69 -10.56 9.13
N SER A 295 -2.22 -11.19 8.06
CA SER A 295 -1.26 -12.27 8.13
C SER A 295 0.16 -11.71 7.96
N ALA A 296 1.10 -12.13 8.83
CA ALA A 296 2.51 -11.77 8.67
C ALA A 296 3.23 -12.57 7.57
N GLY A 297 2.56 -13.57 6.99
CA GLY A 297 3.07 -14.39 5.88
C GLY A 297 2.13 -14.44 4.68
N ASP A 298 1.38 -13.37 4.46
CA ASP A 298 0.41 -13.26 3.36
C ASP A 298 1.12 -13.33 2.00
N GLU A 299 0.53 -14.04 1.04
CA GLU A 299 1.03 -14.17 -0.31
C GLU A 299 0.53 -13.09 -1.27
N PHE A 300 -0.54 -12.38 -0.91
CA PHE A 300 -1.05 -11.23 -1.66
C PHE A 300 -0.33 -9.94 -1.29
N PHE A 301 -0.10 -9.74 0.01
CA PHE A 301 0.41 -8.48 0.52
C PHE A 301 1.62 -8.70 1.43
N VAL A 302 2.74 -8.08 1.09
CA VAL A 302 3.81 -7.84 2.07
C VAL A 302 3.22 -6.94 3.16
N PRO A 303 3.51 -7.17 4.47
CA PRO A 303 3.01 -6.30 5.52
C PRO A 303 3.19 -4.82 5.17
N SER A 304 2.08 -4.08 5.03
CA SER A 304 2.01 -2.76 4.41
C SER A 304 1.32 -1.69 5.27
N SER A 305 0.91 -2.01 6.50
CA SER A 305 0.21 -1.06 7.38
C SER A 305 0.97 0.25 7.60
N GLN A 306 2.28 0.26 7.54
CA GLN A 306 3.15 1.43 7.59
C GLN A 306 2.82 2.52 6.55
N PHE A 307 2.13 2.19 5.45
CA PHE A 307 1.77 3.16 4.42
C PHE A 307 0.44 3.87 4.68
N TYR A 308 -0.36 3.36 5.62
CA TYR A 308 -1.71 3.87 5.81
C TYR A 308 -2.21 3.93 7.26
N PHE A 309 -1.68 3.10 8.18
CA PHE A 309 -2.25 3.00 9.53
C PHE A 309 -2.24 4.35 10.25
N ASP A 310 -1.15 5.10 10.22
CA ASP A 310 -1.06 6.41 10.86
C ASP A 310 -1.95 7.46 10.21
N LYS A 311 -2.28 7.29 8.92
CA LYS A 311 -3.14 8.21 8.17
C LYS A 311 -4.64 8.02 8.46
N LEU A 312 -5.03 6.91 9.11
CA LEU A 312 -6.41 6.65 9.49
C LEU A 312 -6.76 7.41 10.76
N ASP A 313 -7.94 8.01 10.80
CA ASP A 313 -8.47 8.70 11.97
C ASP A 313 -9.38 7.79 12.82
N GLY A 314 -9.76 8.26 14.01
CA GLY A 314 -10.60 7.53 14.95
C GLY A 314 -9.90 6.34 15.63
N PRO A 315 -10.61 5.58 16.49
CA PRO A 315 -10.05 4.41 17.17
C PRO A 315 -9.63 3.33 16.17
N LYS A 316 -8.36 2.95 16.18
CA LYS A 316 -7.77 1.99 15.25
C LYS A 316 -6.88 1.00 15.97
N TYR A 317 -7.04 -0.26 15.65
CA TYR A 317 -6.30 -1.39 16.21
C TYR A 317 -5.90 -2.30 15.08
N GLN A 318 -4.74 -2.94 15.19
CA GLN A 318 -4.31 -3.95 14.23
C GLN A 318 -3.71 -5.16 14.91
N ARG A 319 -3.70 -6.28 14.19
CA ARG A 319 -3.05 -7.51 14.59
C ARG A 319 -2.44 -8.20 13.38
N TYR A 320 -1.12 -8.36 13.37
CA TYR A 320 -0.44 -9.28 12.51
C TYR A 320 -0.39 -10.67 13.15
N VAL A 321 -0.86 -11.68 12.44
CA VAL A 321 -0.89 -13.07 12.88
C VAL A 321 0.32 -13.79 12.29
N ALA A 322 1.24 -14.22 13.16
CA ALA A 322 2.44 -14.94 12.75
C ALA A 322 2.14 -16.38 12.32
N ASN A 323 2.98 -16.93 11.44
CA ASN A 323 2.95 -18.33 11.01
C ASN A 323 1.63 -18.76 10.36
N THR A 324 1.09 -17.90 9.50
CA THR A 324 -0.07 -18.20 8.67
C THR A 324 0.05 -17.49 7.33
N GLY A 325 -0.70 -17.93 6.31
CA GLY A 325 -0.86 -17.26 5.03
C GLY A 325 -2.19 -16.51 4.96
N HIS A 326 -2.60 -16.15 3.76
CA HIS A 326 -3.85 -15.40 3.51
C HIS A 326 -5.11 -16.09 4.05
N GLY A 327 -5.16 -17.42 4.03
CA GLY A 327 -6.29 -18.21 4.52
C GLY A 327 -6.46 -18.23 6.04
N MET A 328 -5.51 -17.73 6.82
CA MET A 328 -5.47 -17.81 8.29
C MET A 328 -5.52 -19.24 8.86
N ASP A 329 -5.65 -20.25 8.05
CA ASP A 329 -5.62 -21.70 8.29
C ASP A 329 -5.71 -22.12 9.78
N ASP A 330 -4.63 -22.66 10.35
CA ASP A 330 -4.59 -23.15 11.75
C ASP A 330 -4.76 -22.04 12.82
N LYS A 331 -4.81 -20.77 12.43
CA LYS A 331 -4.97 -19.62 13.33
C LYS A 331 -6.40 -19.07 13.38
N LEU A 332 -7.30 -19.58 12.56
CA LEU A 332 -8.66 -19.04 12.43
C LEU A 332 -9.40 -18.96 13.79
N ALA A 333 -9.28 -19.97 14.64
CA ALA A 333 -9.92 -19.98 15.95
C ALA A 333 -9.40 -18.84 16.87
N ASP A 334 -8.11 -18.54 16.84
CA ASP A 334 -7.49 -17.46 17.63
C ASP A 334 -7.87 -16.08 17.06
N VAL A 335 -7.96 -15.97 15.74
CA VAL A 335 -8.46 -14.76 15.04
C VAL A 335 -9.91 -14.48 15.43
N ILE A 336 -10.78 -15.50 15.42
CA ILE A 336 -12.19 -15.38 15.84
C ILE A 336 -12.28 -14.90 17.28
N ILE A 337 -11.48 -15.44 18.20
CA ILE A 337 -11.47 -15.01 19.61
C ILE A 337 -11.17 -13.51 19.72
N SER A 338 -10.17 -13.01 19.00
CA SER A 338 -9.83 -11.58 18.99
C SER A 338 -10.94 -10.71 18.40
N ALA A 339 -11.53 -11.14 17.27
CA ALA A 339 -12.63 -10.45 16.63
C ALA A 339 -13.87 -10.40 17.54
N VAL A 340 -14.19 -11.50 18.22
CA VAL A 340 -15.30 -11.57 19.20
C VAL A 340 -15.02 -10.66 20.40
N ALA A 341 -13.79 -10.62 20.91
CA ALA A 341 -13.44 -9.73 22.02
C ALA A 341 -13.68 -8.26 21.62
N PHE A 342 -13.22 -7.85 20.44
CA PHE A 342 -13.44 -6.51 19.91
C PHE A 342 -14.94 -6.24 19.67
N TYR A 343 -15.66 -7.15 19.01
CA TYR A 343 -17.09 -7.00 18.76
C TYR A 343 -17.88 -6.84 20.06
N ARG A 344 -17.56 -7.65 21.08
CA ARG A 344 -18.20 -7.51 22.42
C ARG A 344 -17.88 -6.18 23.09
N ALA A 345 -16.71 -5.61 22.85
CA ALA A 345 -16.43 -4.26 23.35
C ALA A 345 -17.34 -3.23 22.69
N ILE A 346 -17.55 -3.32 21.38
CA ILE A 346 -18.48 -2.44 20.63
C ILE A 346 -19.94 -2.63 21.09
N LEU A 347 -20.37 -3.86 21.36
CA LEU A 347 -21.72 -4.14 21.85
C LEU A 347 -22.00 -3.51 23.23
N ASN A 348 -21.00 -3.46 24.10
CA ASN A 348 -21.15 -3.04 25.49
C ASN A 348 -20.52 -1.68 25.79
N ASP A 349 -20.04 -0.97 24.78
CA ASP A 349 -19.33 0.31 24.92
C ASP A 349 -18.14 0.23 25.91
N TYR A 350 -17.42 -0.89 25.92
CA TYR A 350 -16.24 -1.07 26.76
C TYR A 350 -15.07 -0.27 26.20
N THR A 351 -14.32 0.34 27.11
CA THR A 351 -13.06 1.00 26.77
C THR A 351 -12.05 -0.05 26.27
N LEU A 352 -11.55 0.16 25.08
CA LEU A 352 -10.47 -0.65 24.52
C LEU A 352 -9.12 -0.21 25.06
N PRO A 353 -8.09 -1.08 25.04
CA PRO A 353 -6.74 -0.75 25.49
C PRO A 353 -6.17 0.48 24.78
N GLU A 354 -5.44 1.31 25.51
CA GLU A 354 -4.76 2.50 25.01
C GLU A 354 -3.25 2.24 24.95
N PHE A 355 -2.70 2.31 23.75
CA PHE A 355 -1.28 2.12 23.46
C PHE A 355 -0.90 2.83 22.15
N SER A 356 0.42 3.00 21.94
CA SER A 356 0.99 3.55 20.71
C SER A 356 2.36 2.91 20.44
N TRP A 357 2.88 3.10 19.24
CA TRP A 357 4.23 2.69 18.89
C TRP A 357 4.85 3.64 17.86
N GLU A 358 6.15 3.61 17.80
CA GLU A 358 6.94 4.26 16.76
C GLU A 358 8.12 3.37 16.35
N VAL A 359 8.50 3.43 15.08
CA VAL A 359 9.74 2.85 14.59
C VAL A 359 10.80 3.94 14.62
N VAL A 360 11.75 3.84 15.56
CA VAL A 360 12.79 4.86 15.75
C VAL A 360 13.90 4.75 14.69
N GLU A 361 14.79 5.74 14.66
CA GLU A 361 15.82 5.90 13.62
C GLU A 361 16.72 4.65 13.46
N ASP A 362 17.12 4.03 14.58
CA ASP A 362 17.95 2.81 14.60
C ASP A 362 17.20 1.54 14.14
N GLY A 363 15.91 1.65 13.81
CA GLY A 363 15.05 0.55 13.36
C GLY A 363 14.34 -0.19 14.48
N SER A 364 14.61 0.10 15.74
CA SER A 364 13.87 -0.52 16.85
C SER A 364 12.42 -0.03 16.91
N ILE A 365 11.53 -0.85 17.48
CA ILE A 365 10.14 -0.46 17.75
C ILE A 365 10.04 -0.08 19.22
N ARG A 366 9.62 1.14 19.48
CA ARG A 366 9.25 1.63 20.80
C ARG A 366 7.73 1.53 20.95
N PHE A 367 7.27 0.70 21.87
CA PHE A 367 5.87 0.48 22.19
C PHE A 367 5.55 1.04 23.58
N GLU A 368 4.53 1.88 23.65
CA GLU A 368 4.04 2.48 24.90
C GLU A 368 2.60 2.07 25.16
N THR A 369 2.28 1.73 26.40
CA THR A 369 0.91 1.37 26.78
C THR A 369 0.50 2.01 28.09
N VAL A 370 -0.69 2.62 28.10
CA VAL A 370 -1.36 3.15 29.29
C VAL A 370 -2.13 2.04 30.01
N THR A 371 -2.75 1.16 29.24
CA THR A 371 -3.46 -0.01 29.76
C THR A 371 -2.46 -1.11 30.10
N GLU A 372 -2.53 -1.67 31.31
CA GLU A 372 -1.64 -2.75 31.73
C GLU A 372 -1.82 -3.99 30.83
N PRO A 373 -0.78 -4.45 30.11
CA PRO A 373 -0.87 -5.61 29.26
C PRO A 373 -0.76 -6.90 30.08
N LYS A 374 -1.43 -7.94 29.64
CA LYS A 374 -1.24 -9.30 30.18
C LYS A 374 0.13 -9.87 29.79
N SER A 375 0.57 -9.60 28.58
CA SER A 375 1.90 -9.96 28.07
C SER A 375 2.25 -9.11 26.86
N VAL A 376 3.53 -8.82 26.71
CA VAL A 376 4.10 -8.19 25.52
C VAL A 376 5.17 -9.12 24.96
N ARG A 377 5.13 -9.39 23.65
CA ARG A 377 6.02 -10.31 22.95
C ARG A 377 6.63 -9.62 21.74
N ILE A 378 7.84 -9.99 21.41
CA ILE A 378 8.41 -9.74 20.10
C ILE A 378 8.28 -11.00 19.26
N TRP A 379 7.79 -10.87 18.04
CA TRP A 379 7.85 -11.87 17.00
C TRP A 379 8.99 -11.55 16.05
N THR A 380 9.78 -12.54 15.66
CA THR A 380 10.93 -12.40 14.76
C THR A 380 10.96 -13.51 13.74
N ALA A 381 11.32 -13.17 12.50
CA ALA A 381 11.58 -14.13 11.43
C ALA A 381 12.84 -13.68 10.68
N THR A 382 13.64 -14.62 10.16
CA THR A 382 14.82 -14.32 9.34
C THR A 382 14.84 -15.24 8.13
N ASN A 383 15.09 -14.66 6.97
CA ASN A 383 15.43 -15.36 5.74
C ASN A 383 16.82 -14.90 5.31
N GLU A 384 17.80 -15.79 5.33
CA GLU A 384 19.22 -15.48 5.08
C GLU A 384 19.54 -15.28 3.59
N ASP A 385 18.64 -15.69 2.70
CA ASP A 385 18.87 -15.70 1.25
C ASP A 385 18.21 -14.51 0.55
N GLU A 386 16.94 -14.19 0.87
CA GLU A 386 16.14 -13.22 0.13
C GLU A 386 15.06 -12.56 1.01
N PHE A 387 14.41 -11.50 0.49
CA PHE A 387 13.24 -10.90 1.12
C PHE A 387 11.99 -11.72 0.73
N ASP A 388 11.73 -12.82 1.43
CA ASP A 388 10.50 -13.60 1.31
C ASP A 388 10.09 -14.15 2.66
N PHE A 389 8.93 -13.71 3.16
CA PHE A 389 8.34 -14.14 4.42
C PHE A 389 6.99 -14.82 4.22
N ARG A 390 6.62 -15.12 2.97
CA ARG A 390 5.35 -15.79 2.65
C ARG A 390 5.29 -17.17 3.28
N TYR A 391 4.18 -17.44 3.96
CA TYR A 391 4.01 -18.70 4.68
C TYR A 391 4.12 -19.93 3.77
N TYR A 392 3.60 -19.85 2.56
CA TYR A 392 3.68 -20.97 1.60
C TYR A 392 5.10 -21.27 1.12
N THR A 393 5.98 -20.28 1.12
CA THR A 393 7.38 -20.45 0.72
C THR A 393 8.23 -20.90 1.90
N MET A 394 8.08 -20.22 3.04
CA MET A 394 8.99 -20.34 4.18
C MET A 394 8.46 -21.23 5.31
N GLY A 395 7.15 -21.50 5.34
CA GLY A 395 6.51 -22.18 6.46
C GLY A 395 6.50 -21.36 7.75
N PRO A 396 6.39 -22.01 8.94
CA PRO A 396 6.25 -21.34 10.23
C PRO A 396 7.60 -20.88 10.79
N ILE A 397 8.22 -19.86 10.17
CA ILE A 397 9.55 -19.34 10.55
C ILE A 397 9.52 -18.31 11.68
N TRP A 398 8.36 -17.73 11.98
CA TRP A 398 8.21 -16.76 13.04
C TRP A 398 8.36 -17.39 14.42
N LYS A 399 9.18 -16.75 15.27
CA LYS A 399 9.44 -17.16 16.66
C LYS A 399 9.12 -15.99 17.58
N ASP A 400 8.53 -16.28 18.72
CA ASP A 400 8.20 -15.27 19.72
C ASP A 400 9.08 -15.39 20.98
N SER A 401 9.25 -14.27 21.65
CA SER A 401 9.78 -14.19 23.00
C SER A 401 9.14 -13.07 23.79
N LEU A 402 9.10 -13.22 25.14
CA LEU A 402 8.57 -12.18 26.01
C LEU A 402 9.50 -10.97 26.01
N LEU A 403 8.92 -9.78 25.89
CA LEU A 403 9.59 -8.52 26.17
C LEU A 403 9.40 -8.13 27.62
N THR A 404 10.43 -7.58 28.23
CA THR A 404 10.38 -6.95 29.54
C THR A 404 10.26 -5.44 29.41
N GLU A 405 9.54 -4.82 30.32
CA GLU A 405 9.50 -3.35 30.41
C GLU A 405 10.92 -2.78 30.52
N SER A 406 11.20 -1.76 29.71
CA SER A 406 12.40 -0.93 29.85
C SER A 406 12.17 0.21 30.86
N GLU A 407 10.98 0.75 30.86
CA GLU A 407 10.43 1.76 31.77
C GLU A 407 8.95 1.44 31.96
N SER A 408 8.27 2.05 32.95
CA SER A 408 6.85 1.78 33.21
C SER A 408 5.99 2.00 31.98
N GLY A 409 5.35 0.95 31.48
CA GLY A 409 4.50 0.94 30.29
C GLY A 409 5.28 1.02 28.96
N VAL A 410 6.61 0.96 28.96
CA VAL A 410 7.44 1.07 27.76
C VAL A 410 8.18 -0.22 27.46
N TYR A 411 8.06 -0.70 26.23
CA TYR A 411 8.73 -1.90 25.72
C TYR A 411 9.50 -1.54 24.44
N ILE A 412 10.72 -2.05 24.31
CA ILE A 412 11.57 -1.80 23.14
C ILE A 412 11.90 -3.14 22.49
N ALA A 413 11.52 -3.29 21.23
CA ALA A 413 11.96 -4.39 20.38
C ALA A 413 13.12 -3.92 19.52
N ASN A 414 14.28 -4.49 19.76
CA ASN A 414 15.48 -4.26 18.97
C ASN A 414 16.08 -5.60 18.56
N ILE A 415 16.35 -5.76 17.26
CA ILE A 415 17.06 -6.93 16.72
C ILE A 415 18.26 -6.42 15.91
N SER A 416 19.32 -7.21 15.90
CA SER A 416 20.46 -6.90 15.04
C SER A 416 20.13 -7.18 13.58
N GLU A 417 20.63 -6.35 12.69
CA GLU A 417 20.58 -6.62 11.25
C GLU A 417 21.25 -7.98 10.96
N PRO A 418 20.65 -8.83 10.11
CA PRO A 418 21.21 -10.12 9.78
C PRO A 418 22.52 -9.98 8.99
N LEU A 419 23.39 -10.99 9.05
CA LEU A 419 24.65 -10.99 8.29
C LEU A 419 24.41 -11.12 6.77
N SER A 420 23.30 -11.68 6.37
CA SER A 420 22.81 -11.79 4.98
C SER A 420 21.30 -11.90 4.98
N GLY A 421 20.66 -11.58 3.86
CA GLY A 421 19.21 -11.62 3.71
C GLY A 421 18.50 -10.57 4.56
N TYR A 422 17.33 -10.93 5.10
CA TYR A 422 16.43 -10.01 5.79
C TYR A 422 15.87 -10.62 7.07
N SER A 423 15.61 -9.76 8.05
CA SER A 423 14.84 -10.10 9.25
C SER A 423 13.60 -9.23 9.33
N ALA A 424 12.50 -9.85 9.75
CA ALA A 424 11.23 -9.16 10.02
C ALA A 424 10.88 -9.32 11.50
N PHE A 425 10.25 -8.29 12.10
CA PHE A 425 9.83 -8.33 13.49
C PHE A 425 8.71 -7.36 13.79
N PHE A 426 7.91 -7.67 14.81
CA PHE A 426 6.86 -6.80 15.35
C PHE A 426 6.62 -7.11 16.83
N ILE A 427 5.95 -6.19 17.53
CA ILE A 427 5.49 -6.39 18.90
C ILE A 427 4.03 -6.81 18.89
N GLU A 428 3.70 -7.86 19.66
CA GLU A 428 2.34 -8.29 19.97
C GLU A 428 2.06 -8.06 21.46
N ALA A 429 0.98 -7.35 21.77
CA ALA A 429 0.52 -7.13 23.12
C ALA A 429 -0.87 -7.73 23.35
N SER A 430 -1.02 -8.52 24.42
CA SER A 430 -2.30 -9.09 24.82
C SER A 430 -2.81 -8.36 26.06
N TYR A 431 -4.13 -8.12 26.10
CA TYR A 431 -4.80 -7.42 27.21
C TYR A 431 -5.99 -8.22 27.73
N ASN A 432 -6.28 -8.09 29.00
CA ASN A 432 -7.48 -8.70 29.56
C ASN A 432 -8.75 -8.06 28.98
N SER A 433 -9.70 -8.90 28.62
CA SER A 433 -11.06 -8.53 28.26
C SER A 433 -12.03 -9.23 29.23
N VAL A 434 -13.32 -9.18 28.97
CA VAL A 434 -14.31 -9.93 29.74
C VAL A 434 -14.12 -11.43 29.46
N TYR A 435 -13.73 -12.18 30.50
CA TYR A 435 -13.50 -13.63 30.42
C TYR A 435 -14.63 -14.35 29.63
N PRO A 436 -14.33 -15.30 28.76
CA PRO A 436 -13.02 -15.95 28.55
C PRO A 436 -12.15 -15.27 27.47
N TYR A 437 -12.50 -14.11 26.97
CA TYR A 437 -11.84 -13.43 25.84
C TYR A 437 -10.67 -12.55 26.30
N TYR A 438 -9.79 -12.22 25.38
CA TYR A 438 -8.68 -11.28 25.53
C TYR A 438 -8.48 -10.51 24.22
N TYR A 439 -7.99 -9.27 24.33
CA TYR A 439 -7.58 -8.53 23.15
C TYR A 439 -6.14 -8.89 22.83
N THR A 440 -5.85 -9.02 21.54
CA THR A 440 -4.48 -9.14 21.04
C THR A 440 -4.29 -8.15 19.90
N PHE A 441 -3.32 -7.26 20.06
CA PHE A 441 -2.98 -6.24 19.08
C PHE A 441 -1.49 -6.28 18.79
N SER A 442 -1.06 -5.72 17.64
CA SER A 442 0.34 -5.66 17.27
C SER A 442 0.72 -4.29 16.70
N THR A 443 2.02 -4.05 16.64
CA THR A 443 2.61 -2.95 15.87
C THR A 443 2.64 -3.29 14.39
N ASP A 444 3.15 -2.36 13.55
CA ASP A 444 3.59 -2.66 12.20
C ASP A 444 4.69 -3.73 12.20
N VAL A 445 4.85 -4.41 11.07
CA VAL A 445 6.00 -5.29 10.84
C VAL A 445 7.15 -4.46 10.31
N SER A 446 8.27 -4.48 11.03
CA SER A 446 9.52 -3.83 10.63
C SER A 446 10.46 -4.84 9.96
N PHE A 447 11.26 -4.36 9.01
CA PHE A 447 12.24 -5.16 8.27
C PHE A 447 13.64 -4.59 8.42
N LEU A 448 14.64 -5.47 8.50
CA LEU A 448 16.06 -5.11 8.49
C LEU A 448 16.82 -6.00 7.49
N PRO A 449 17.69 -5.41 6.63
CA PRO A 449 17.85 -3.96 6.44
C PRO A 449 16.57 -3.28 5.96
N LYS A 450 16.43 -1.97 6.20
CA LYS A 450 15.25 -1.18 5.78
C LYS A 450 15.13 -1.04 4.25
N GLN A 451 16.26 -1.17 3.54
CA GLN A 451 16.31 -1.06 2.08
C GLN A 451 15.76 -2.34 1.43
N LEU A 452 14.74 -2.20 0.62
CA LEU A 452 14.20 -3.30 -0.17
C LEU A 452 15.15 -3.70 -1.30
N PRO A 453 15.19 -5.00 -1.69
CA PRO A 453 16.12 -5.48 -2.72
C PRO A 453 15.85 -4.93 -4.11
N HIS A 454 14.59 -4.57 -4.43
CA HIS A 454 14.15 -4.14 -5.76
C HIS A 454 13.46 -2.76 -5.75
N ALA A 455 13.77 -1.94 -4.75
CA ALA A 455 13.31 -0.55 -4.71
C ALA A 455 14.36 0.35 -4.09
N ALA A 456 14.39 1.61 -4.53
CA ALA A 456 15.32 2.62 -4.06
C ALA A 456 14.60 3.79 -3.38
N THR A 457 15.32 4.45 -2.48
CA THR A 457 15.00 5.81 -2.03
C THR A 457 15.77 6.79 -2.90
N ILE A 458 15.10 7.75 -3.51
CA ILE A 458 15.68 8.68 -4.48
C ILE A 458 15.47 10.11 -3.99
N SER A 459 16.54 10.84 -3.80
CA SER A 459 16.51 12.27 -3.52
C SER A 459 16.69 13.05 -4.82
N PHE A 460 15.67 13.83 -5.17
CA PHE A 460 15.73 14.79 -6.27
C PHE A 460 16.18 16.13 -5.72
N GLN A 461 17.10 16.78 -6.42
CA GLN A 461 17.64 18.07 -6.04
C GLN A 461 17.60 19.02 -7.23
N VAL A 462 17.07 20.22 -7.02
CA VAL A 462 17.06 21.29 -8.01
C VAL A 462 17.72 22.51 -7.38
N MET A 463 18.81 22.97 -7.97
CA MET A 463 19.47 24.19 -7.56
C MET A 463 18.98 25.36 -8.43
N GLY A 464 18.34 26.32 -7.79
CA GLY A 464 17.92 27.57 -8.41
C GLY A 464 19.06 28.56 -8.53
N VAL A 465 18.99 29.49 -9.51
CA VAL A 465 19.90 30.64 -9.55
C VAL A 465 19.43 31.65 -8.51
N SER A 466 20.34 32.16 -7.70
CA SER A 466 20.08 33.19 -6.69
C SER A 466 19.27 34.35 -7.26
N GLY A 467 18.02 34.52 -6.78
CA GLY A 467 17.06 35.51 -7.22
C GLY A 467 15.77 34.98 -7.83
N ASN A 468 15.65 33.68 -8.06
CA ASN A 468 14.37 33.07 -8.43
C ASN A 468 13.59 32.69 -7.16
N GLU A 469 12.57 33.47 -6.84
CA GLU A 469 11.63 33.20 -5.74
C GLU A 469 10.54 32.18 -6.15
N GLY A 470 10.80 31.30 -7.10
CA GLY A 470 9.84 30.33 -7.62
C GLY A 470 9.89 28.98 -6.92
N ALA A 471 8.76 28.34 -6.69
CA ALA A 471 8.68 26.96 -6.26
C ALA A 471 9.01 26.00 -7.41
N PHE A 472 9.72 24.91 -7.13
CA PHE A 472 10.03 23.86 -8.09
C PHE A 472 9.22 22.62 -7.85
N SER A 473 9.00 21.86 -8.92
CA SER A 473 8.33 20.56 -8.90
C SER A 473 8.98 19.62 -9.90
N ILE A 474 8.77 18.33 -9.71
CA ILE A 474 9.06 17.31 -10.71
C ILE A 474 7.76 16.65 -11.19
N GLN A 475 7.77 16.21 -12.44
CA GLN A 475 6.69 15.43 -13.05
C GLN A 475 7.30 14.34 -13.94
N GLY A 476 6.94 13.10 -13.71
CA GLY A 476 7.49 11.99 -14.50
C GLY A 476 6.87 10.65 -14.15
N ASP A 477 7.46 9.59 -14.71
CA ASP A 477 6.96 8.22 -14.56
C ASP A 477 6.88 7.78 -13.09
N MET A 478 7.91 8.11 -12.28
CA MET A 478 7.98 7.78 -10.85
C MET A 478 6.97 8.54 -9.98
N THR A 479 6.35 9.58 -10.52
CA THR A 479 5.27 10.35 -9.85
C THR A 479 3.92 10.09 -10.51
N SER A 480 3.82 9.06 -11.37
CA SER A 480 2.65 8.76 -12.20
C SER A 480 2.16 9.98 -12.98
N GLN A 481 3.10 10.76 -13.53
CA GLN A 481 2.87 12.02 -14.24
C GLN A 481 2.20 13.11 -13.40
N MET A 482 2.03 12.91 -12.09
CA MET A 482 1.57 13.97 -11.19
C MET A 482 2.72 14.92 -10.85
N ILE A 483 2.36 16.18 -10.61
CA ILE A 483 3.32 17.19 -10.16
C ILE A 483 3.62 16.96 -8.68
N ARG A 484 4.91 16.88 -8.33
CA ARG A 484 5.39 16.79 -6.96
C ARG A 484 6.28 17.99 -6.66
N GLU A 485 5.90 18.75 -5.65
CA GLU A 485 6.66 19.93 -5.21
C GLU A 485 7.98 19.52 -4.56
N LEU A 486 9.01 20.33 -4.79
CA LEU A 486 10.27 20.28 -4.05
C LEU A 486 10.25 21.36 -2.98
N PHE A 487 11.04 21.20 -1.94
CA PHE A 487 11.07 22.06 -0.77
C PHE A 487 12.47 22.63 -0.56
N ASP A 488 12.55 23.92 -0.16
CA ASP A 488 13.75 24.64 0.28
C ASP A 488 13.47 25.16 1.70
N ASP A 489 13.30 24.23 2.65
CA ASP A 489 12.77 24.51 3.98
C ASP A 489 13.66 23.97 5.13
N GLY A 490 14.83 23.43 4.82
CA GLY A 490 15.71 22.77 5.77
C GLY A 490 15.14 21.45 6.30
N GLN A 491 14.13 20.90 5.61
CA GLN A 491 13.49 19.61 5.84
C GLN A 491 13.33 18.88 4.49
N HIS A 492 12.64 17.73 4.46
CA HIS A 492 12.40 16.98 3.20
C HIS A 492 13.68 16.65 2.40
N ASP A 493 14.81 16.37 3.12
CA ASP A 493 16.18 16.17 2.60
C ASP A 493 16.87 17.44 2.03
N ASP A 494 16.30 18.59 2.25
CA ASP A 494 16.98 19.86 2.18
C ASP A 494 17.73 20.12 3.49
N GLN A 495 19.00 20.55 3.39
CA GLN A 495 19.87 20.70 4.57
C GLN A 495 19.81 22.08 5.22
N GLU A 496 19.48 23.13 4.47
CA GLU A 496 19.47 24.52 4.94
C GLU A 496 18.36 25.33 4.25
N ALA A 497 17.38 25.77 5.00
CA ALA A 497 16.26 26.54 4.47
C ALA A 497 16.69 27.84 3.78
N GLY A 498 16.25 28.07 2.55
CA GLY A 498 16.47 29.30 1.80
C GLY A 498 17.84 29.40 1.15
N ASP A 499 18.59 28.30 1.01
CA ASP A 499 19.89 28.28 0.34
C ASP A 499 19.79 28.16 -1.19
N GLY A 500 18.57 27.96 -1.71
CA GLY A 500 18.25 27.81 -3.13
C GLY A 500 18.40 26.36 -3.62
N LEU A 501 18.62 25.40 -2.73
CA LEU A 501 18.59 23.98 -3.04
C LEU A 501 17.20 23.41 -2.70
N TRP A 502 16.43 23.08 -3.71
CA TRP A 502 15.10 22.50 -3.58
C TRP A 502 15.19 20.98 -3.65
N ALA A 503 14.67 20.29 -2.65
CA ALA A 503 14.79 18.83 -2.55
C ALA A 503 13.41 18.14 -2.40
N LEU A 504 13.38 16.87 -2.82
CA LEU A 504 12.25 15.95 -2.61
C LEU A 504 12.81 14.53 -2.58
N THR A 505 12.44 13.76 -1.56
CA THR A 505 12.73 12.32 -1.51
C THR A 505 11.51 11.48 -1.83
N LEU A 506 11.64 10.59 -2.80
CA LEU A 506 10.69 9.52 -3.09
C LEU A 506 11.24 8.19 -2.55
N LYS A 507 10.42 7.49 -1.78
CA LYS A 507 10.72 6.16 -1.24
C LYS A 507 10.06 5.09 -2.08
N ASN A 508 10.61 3.87 -2.04
CA ASN A 508 10.06 2.68 -2.72
C ASN A 508 9.87 2.84 -4.23
N VAL A 509 10.77 3.57 -4.89
CA VAL A 509 10.81 3.61 -6.35
C VAL A 509 11.38 2.27 -6.83
N ILE A 510 10.53 1.45 -7.45
CA ILE A 510 10.86 0.07 -7.86
C ILE A 510 11.84 0.04 -9.04
N ASP A 511 12.42 -1.13 -9.32
CA ASP A 511 13.31 -1.34 -10.47
C ASP A 511 12.60 -0.93 -11.78
N GLY A 512 13.28 -0.10 -12.57
CA GLY A 512 12.76 0.43 -13.83
C GLY A 512 13.54 1.61 -14.38
N GLU A 513 13.32 1.95 -15.65
CA GLU A 513 13.83 3.18 -16.26
C GLU A 513 12.76 4.28 -16.16
N TYR A 514 13.12 5.43 -15.59
CA TYR A 514 12.22 6.53 -15.30
C TYR A 514 12.64 7.79 -16.03
N LYS A 515 11.65 8.54 -16.54
CA LYS A 515 11.83 9.86 -17.17
C LYS A 515 11.04 10.91 -16.42
N TYR A 516 11.62 12.10 -16.27
CA TYR A 516 10.98 13.20 -15.57
C TYR A 516 11.36 14.57 -16.12
N ASN A 517 10.55 15.56 -15.78
CA ASN A 517 10.77 16.96 -16.08
C ASN A 517 10.84 17.76 -14.79
N VAL A 518 11.65 18.80 -14.78
CA VAL A 518 11.66 19.84 -13.75
C VAL A 518 10.75 20.96 -14.19
N ILE A 519 9.92 21.47 -13.30
CA ILE A 519 8.93 22.51 -13.53
C ILE A 519 9.19 23.66 -12.56
N LEU A 520 9.25 24.88 -13.06
CA LEU A 520 9.27 26.10 -12.27
C LEU A 520 7.88 26.72 -12.25
N HIS A 521 7.40 27.13 -11.07
CA HIS A 521 6.15 27.84 -10.88
C HIS A 521 6.43 29.35 -10.77
N GLU A 522 6.07 30.12 -11.79
CA GLU A 522 6.20 31.58 -11.82
C GLU A 522 4.85 32.23 -12.09
N ASN A 523 4.39 33.13 -11.21
CA ASN A 523 3.18 33.94 -11.39
C ASN A 523 1.96 33.14 -11.90
N ASP A 524 1.61 32.04 -11.22
CA ASP A 524 0.56 31.09 -11.58
C ASP A 524 0.77 30.37 -12.94
N THR A 525 1.96 30.42 -13.50
CA THR A 525 2.33 29.66 -14.70
C THR A 525 3.36 28.58 -14.37
N MET A 526 3.21 27.42 -15.02
CA MET A 526 4.16 26.32 -14.92
C MET A 526 5.06 26.33 -16.15
N VAL A 527 6.35 26.48 -15.94
CA VAL A 527 7.36 26.52 -17.01
C VAL A 527 8.28 25.31 -16.88
N LYS A 528 8.21 24.44 -17.88
CA LYS A 528 9.12 23.29 -17.96
C LYS A 528 10.53 23.80 -18.20
N GLN A 529 11.50 23.32 -17.39
CA GLN A 529 12.88 23.80 -17.39
C GLN A 529 13.82 23.01 -18.30
N ASN A 530 13.45 21.78 -18.69
CA ASN A 530 14.28 20.92 -19.54
C ASN A 530 13.54 20.56 -20.85
N ASP A 531 14.22 20.76 -21.98
CA ASP A 531 13.66 20.46 -23.33
C ASP A 531 13.53 18.95 -23.57
N VAL A 532 14.46 18.17 -23.00
CA VAL A 532 14.48 16.70 -23.06
C VAL A 532 14.26 16.16 -21.65
N PRO A 533 13.37 15.18 -21.44
CA PRO A 533 13.19 14.57 -20.13
C PRO A 533 14.52 14.05 -19.57
N LEU A 534 14.76 14.29 -18.30
CA LEU A 534 15.84 13.66 -17.53
C LEU A 534 15.49 12.21 -17.29
N SER A 535 16.48 11.35 -17.15
CA SER A 535 16.25 9.93 -16.90
C SER A 535 17.19 9.34 -15.86
N PHE A 536 16.69 8.36 -15.14
CA PHE A 536 17.49 7.52 -14.26
C PHE A 536 16.98 6.06 -14.33
N LEU A 537 17.82 5.13 -13.90
CA LEU A 537 17.51 3.70 -13.81
C LEU A 537 17.61 3.27 -12.35
N VAL A 538 16.60 2.55 -11.88
CA VAL A 538 16.67 1.75 -10.64
C VAL A 538 16.85 0.29 -11.04
N GLN A 539 17.86 -0.37 -10.51
CA GLN A 539 18.13 -1.78 -10.77
C GLN A 539 18.68 -2.45 -9.51
N ASN A 540 18.01 -3.49 -9.05
CA ASN A 540 18.31 -4.18 -7.80
C ASN A 540 18.43 -3.19 -6.63
N GLY A 541 17.50 -2.25 -6.52
CA GLY A 541 17.48 -1.20 -5.48
C GLY A 541 18.58 -0.14 -5.61
N HIS A 542 19.36 -0.13 -6.69
CA HIS A 542 20.41 0.85 -6.93
C HIS A 542 20.01 1.86 -8.00
N VAL A 543 20.30 3.13 -7.75
CA VAL A 543 20.01 4.24 -8.66
C VAL A 543 21.23 4.57 -9.51
N SER A 544 21.00 4.73 -10.82
CA SER A 544 22.00 5.26 -11.75
C SER A 544 21.33 6.23 -12.73
N GLY A 545 22.02 7.31 -13.08
CA GLY A 545 21.49 8.38 -13.93
C GLY A 545 21.34 9.72 -13.20
N THR A 546 20.52 10.63 -13.72
CA THR A 546 20.43 12.01 -13.23
C THR A 546 19.25 12.20 -12.31
N THR A 547 19.50 12.59 -11.06
CA THR A 547 18.47 12.96 -10.06
C THR A 547 18.65 14.40 -9.56
N SER A 548 19.64 15.15 -10.08
CA SER A 548 19.90 16.54 -9.75
C SER A 548 19.83 17.43 -10.99
N TYR A 549 19.32 18.64 -10.86
CA TYR A 549 19.18 19.60 -11.94
C TYR A 549 19.60 21.02 -11.49
N LEU A 550 20.42 21.67 -12.30
CA LEU A 550 20.84 23.06 -12.08
C LEU A 550 20.11 23.96 -13.07
N ILE A 551 19.38 24.95 -12.57
CA ILE A 551 18.75 26.00 -13.39
C ILE A 551 19.74 27.14 -13.57
N GLY A 552 20.23 27.32 -14.79
CA GLY A 552 21.16 28.39 -15.15
C GLY A 552 20.82 28.99 -16.51
N SER A 553 21.11 30.28 -16.68
CA SER A 553 20.94 31.04 -17.93
C SER A 553 21.42 30.25 -19.15
N VAL A 554 20.54 30.11 -20.13
CA VAL A 554 20.70 29.66 -21.51
C VAL A 554 22.11 29.18 -21.89
N GLY A 555 22.29 27.87 -21.97
CA GLY A 555 23.44 27.29 -22.63
C GLY A 555 24.09 26.14 -21.86
N THR A 556 23.86 24.93 -22.37
CA THR A 556 24.54 23.67 -22.03
C THR A 556 24.27 23.09 -20.64
N ILE A 557 23.67 21.93 -20.67
CA ILE A 557 23.62 20.95 -19.56
C ILE A 557 25.06 20.71 -19.12
N ASN A 558 25.43 21.23 -17.96
CA ASN A 558 26.59 20.73 -17.26
C ASN A 558 26.10 19.67 -16.28
N GLU A 559 26.40 18.41 -16.59
CA GLU A 559 26.54 17.37 -15.56
C GLU A 559 27.30 17.98 -14.38
N GLY A 560 26.75 17.87 -13.18
CA GLY A 560 27.14 18.57 -11.95
C GLY A 560 28.56 19.13 -11.99
N VAL A 561 28.71 20.47 -11.94
CA VAL A 561 30.01 21.10 -12.04
C VAL A 561 30.85 20.63 -10.84
N VAL A 562 31.64 19.62 -11.07
CA VAL A 562 32.64 19.21 -10.12
C VAL A 562 33.67 20.35 -10.05
N GLU A 563 33.55 21.18 -9.03
CA GLU A 563 34.41 22.36 -8.89
C GLU A 563 35.89 21.97 -8.74
N ASN A 564 36.16 20.77 -8.21
CA ASN A 564 37.53 20.31 -7.96
C ASN A 564 37.66 18.82 -8.21
N PHE A 565 38.83 18.40 -8.68
CA PHE A 565 39.26 17.01 -8.55
C PHE A 565 39.36 16.67 -7.07
N ASN A 566 38.88 15.48 -6.68
CA ASN A 566 38.96 15.01 -5.30
C ASN A 566 39.06 13.50 -5.24
N LEU A 567 39.73 12.97 -4.25
CA LEU A 567 39.75 11.55 -3.88
C LEU A 567 39.36 11.43 -2.41
N SER A 568 38.20 10.87 -2.14
CA SER A 568 37.69 10.66 -0.77
C SER A 568 38.45 9.53 -0.05
N PRO A 569 38.50 9.51 1.29
CA PRO A 569 38.97 8.36 2.04
C PRO A 569 38.22 7.09 1.68
N ALA A 570 38.91 5.96 1.70
CA ALA A 570 38.31 4.67 1.51
C ALA A 570 37.41 4.28 2.70
N TYR A 571 36.29 3.64 2.45
CA TYR A 571 35.38 3.12 3.47
C TYR A 571 34.86 1.72 3.06
N PRO A 572 34.87 0.73 3.99
CA PRO A 572 35.42 0.81 5.33
C PRO A 572 36.94 1.01 5.35
N ASN A 573 37.47 1.63 6.40
CA ASN A 573 38.93 1.77 6.66
C ASN A 573 39.20 1.83 8.18
N PRO A 574 39.70 0.75 8.83
CA PRO A 574 40.29 -0.44 8.22
C PRO A 574 39.28 -1.31 7.45
N PHE A 575 39.78 -2.11 6.47
CA PHE A 575 38.95 -2.95 5.62
C PHE A 575 39.44 -4.41 5.57
N ASN A 576 38.52 -5.35 5.22
CA ASN A 576 38.82 -6.78 5.07
C ASN A 576 37.77 -7.47 4.14
N PRO A 577 38.15 -8.01 3.01
CA PRO A 577 39.31 -7.64 2.20
C PRO A 577 38.98 -6.49 1.22
N ARG A 578 37.75 -5.94 1.23
CA ARG A 578 37.26 -4.96 0.26
C ARG A 578 37.02 -3.60 0.89
N THR A 579 37.28 -2.57 0.10
CA THR A 579 36.95 -1.17 0.43
C THR A 579 36.53 -0.41 -0.81
N THR A 580 35.74 0.63 -0.63
CA THR A 580 35.24 1.50 -1.70
C THR A 580 35.75 2.92 -1.46
N PHE A 581 36.00 3.67 -2.52
CA PHE A 581 36.36 5.09 -2.44
C PHE A 581 35.68 5.88 -3.55
N LYS A 582 35.32 7.11 -3.24
CA LYS A 582 34.70 8.03 -4.20
C LYS A 582 35.75 9.02 -4.70
N TYR A 583 35.60 9.47 -5.94
CA TYR A 583 36.44 10.52 -6.50
C TYR A 583 35.67 11.39 -7.48
N SER A 584 36.16 12.60 -7.71
CA SER A 584 35.54 13.55 -8.62
C SER A 584 36.50 14.03 -9.69
N VAL A 585 35.95 14.22 -10.90
CA VAL A 585 36.69 14.67 -12.10
C VAL A 585 36.10 16.02 -12.52
N LYS A 586 36.92 17.10 -12.47
CA LYS A 586 36.49 18.47 -12.77
C LYS A 586 36.29 18.72 -14.26
N THR A 587 37.20 18.24 -15.07
CA THR A 587 37.23 18.41 -16.54
C THR A 587 37.50 17.07 -17.20
N GLN A 588 37.00 16.87 -18.41
CA GLN A 588 37.32 15.65 -19.15
C GLN A 588 38.81 15.41 -19.21
N ASN A 589 39.25 14.33 -18.62
CA ASN A 589 40.66 14.00 -18.52
C ASN A 589 40.88 12.48 -18.41
N HIS A 590 42.15 12.10 -18.65
CA HIS A 590 42.58 10.74 -18.36
C HIS A 590 42.78 10.60 -16.84
N VAL A 591 42.00 9.69 -16.23
CA VAL A 591 42.07 9.42 -14.79
C VAL A 591 42.74 8.08 -14.57
N SER A 592 43.74 8.07 -13.68
CA SER A 592 44.36 6.85 -13.19
C SER A 592 44.28 6.80 -11.68
N VAL A 593 43.78 5.70 -11.13
CA VAL A 593 43.77 5.44 -9.68
C VAL A 593 44.55 4.17 -9.42
N ASN A 594 45.67 4.34 -8.75
CA ASN A 594 46.67 3.32 -8.49
C ASN A 594 46.81 3.04 -6.99
N ILE A 595 47.10 1.78 -6.67
CA ILE A 595 47.40 1.32 -5.32
C ILE A 595 48.91 1.12 -5.17
N TYR A 596 49.47 1.64 -4.07
CA TYR A 596 50.88 1.49 -3.70
C TYR A 596 51.03 0.91 -2.31
N ASP A 597 52.12 0.19 -2.06
CA ASP A 597 52.51 -0.25 -0.73
C ASP A 597 53.18 0.88 0.07
N ILE A 598 53.52 0.62 1.32
CA ILE A 598 54.19 1.59 2.22
C ILE A 598 55.55 2.05 1.70
N ASN A 599 56.20 1.28 0.83
CA ASN A 599 57.49 1.61 0.22
C ASN A 599 57.37 2.39 -1.08
N GLY A 600 56.11 2.65 -1.54
CA GLY A 600 55.83 3.32 -2.80
C GLY A 600 55.85 2.38 -4.02
N ASN A 601 55.92 1.05 -3.83
CA ASN A 601 55.85 0.12 -4.94
C ASN A 601 54.40 0.03 -5.44
N TRP A 602 54.25 0.10 -6.76
CA TRP A 602 52.95 -0.09 -7.42
C TRP A 602 52.44 -1.52 -7.19
N ILE A 603 51.16 -1.62 -6.83
CA ILE A 603 50.48 -2.89 -6.53
C ILE A 603 49.44 -3.19 -7.59
N ASN A 604 48.55 -2.24 -7.88
CA ASN A 604 47.45 -2.42 -8.80
C ASN A 604 46.97 -1.08 -9.38
N THR A 605 46.28 -1.12 -10.50
CA THR A 605 45.54 0.00 -11.07
C THR A 605 44.05 -0.32 -11.07
N ILE A 606 43.27 0.49 -10.39
CA ILE A 606 41.82 0.31 -10.25
C ILE A 606 41.08 1.02 -11.38
N VAL A 607 41.53 2.25 -11.73
CA VAL A 607 40.96 3.05 -12.81
C VAL A 607 42.09 3.47 -13.74
N ASN A 608 41.86 3.39 -15.07
CA ASN A 608 42.81 3.89 -16.07
C ASN A 608 42.06 4.17 -17.38
N LYS A 609 41.35 5.30 -17.48
CA LYS A 609 40.54 5.66 -18.63
C LYS A 609 40.24 7.14 -18.73
N MET A 610 39.85 7.61 -19.93
CA MET A 610 39.24 8.94 -20.08
C MET A 610 37.91 8.97 -19.34
N GLN A 611 37.71 10.03 -18.54
CA GLN A 611 36.47 10.28 -17.84
C GLN A 611 35.99 11.71 -18.05
N HIS A 612 34.70 11.90 -18.14
CA HIS A 612 34.03 13.19 -18.20
C HIS A 612 34.00 13.85 -16.81
N PRO A 613 33.70 15.17 -16.70
CA PRO A 613 33.36 15.74 -15.42
C PRO A 613 32.28 14.96 -14.71
N GLY A 614 32.42 14.65 -13.42
CA GLY A 614 31.47 13.87 -12.67
C GLY A 614 32.03 13.28 -11.38
N HIS A 615 31.15 12.66 -10.60
CA HIS A 615 31.49 11.88 -9.41
C HIS A 615 31.53 10.40 -9.74
N TYR A 616 32.51 9.70 -9.22
CA TYR A 616 32.78 8.30 -9.51
C TYR A 616 33.06 7.52 -8.23
N GLU A 617 32.76 6.25 -8.28
CA GLU A 617 33.07 5.30 -7.21
C GLU A 617 33.87 4.13 -7.76
N ALA A 618 34.79 3.61 -6.97
CA ALA A 618 35.57 2.44 -7.33
C ALA A 618 35.85 1.57 -6.09
N GLN A 619 35.82 0.26 -6.30
CA GLN A 619 36.08 -0.73 -5.27
C GLN A 619 37.46 -1.35 -5.44
N TRP A 620 38.14 -1.57 -4.32
CA TRP A 620 39.41 -2.25 -4.28
C TRP A 620 39.32 -3.52 -3.43
N ASP A 621 39.74 -4.66 -4.02
CA ASP A 621 39.83 -5.95 -3.34
C ASP A 621 41.30 -6.27 -3.00
N GLY A 622 41.63 -6.26 -1.71
CA GLY A 622 42.95 -6.58 -1.16
C GLY A 622 43.13 -8.05 -0.79
N SER A 623 42.25 -8.98 -1.23
CA SER A 623 42.26 -10.39 -0.81
C SER A 623 43.59 -11.11 -1.01
N GLY A 624 44.36 -10.75 -2.05
CA GLY A 624 45.68 -11.31 -2.36
C GLY A 624 46.86 -10.68 -1.62
N LEU A 625 46.63 -9.62 -0.80
CA LEU A 625 47.67 -8.80 -0.19
C LEU A 625 47.79 -9.10 1.32
N SER A 626 48.94 -8.75 1.92
CA SER A 626 49.17 -8.87 3.37
C SER A 626 48.47 -7.74 4.12
N SER A 627 48.09 -7.97 5.39
CA SER A 627 47.65 -6.89 6.28
C SER A 627 48.71 -5.80 6.35
N GLY A 628 48.32 -4.51 6.20
CA GLY A 628 49.25 -3.41 6.16
C GLY A 628 48.62 -2.11 5.65
N ILE A 629 49.44 -1.08 5.61
CA ILE A 629 49.07 0.23 5.08
C ILE A 629 49.36 0.28 3.57
N TYR A 630 48.36 0.77 2.83
CA TYR A 630 48.41 1.02 1.40
C TYR A 630 48.01 2.46 1.09
N PHE A 631 48.39 2.96 -0.06
CA PHE A 631 48.01 4.29 -0.55
C PHE A 631 47.22 4.14 -1.84
N ILE A 632 46.02 4.72 -1.87
CA ILE A 632 45.19 4.89 -3.06
C ILE A 632 45.55 6.26 -3.63
N THR A 633 46.08 6.32 -4.84
CA THR A 633 46.55 7.58 -5.47
C THR A 633 45.80 7.80 -6.77
N MET A 634 45.06 8.91 -6.85
CA MET A 634 44.44 9.40 -8.07
C MET A 634 45.35 10.41 -8.76
N VAL A 635 45.49 10.24 -10.08
CA VAL A 635 46.20 11.19 -10.97
C VAL A 635 45.25 11.55 -12.11
N SER A 636 45.11 12.86 -12.38
CA SER A 636 44.32 13.37 -13.49
C SER A 636 44.87 14.70 -13.98
N GLY A 637 45.65 14.69 -15.06
CA GLY A 637 46.47 15.85 -15.48
C GLY A 637 47.47 16.25 -14.40
N ASP A 638 47.46 17.51 -13.98
CA ASP A 638 48.30 18.02 -12.91
C ASP A 638 47.81 17.72 -11.50
N PHE A 639 46.61 17.13 -11.37
CA PHE A 639 46.03 16.77 -10.08
C PHE A 639 46.57 15.43 -9.60
N ILE A 640 47.08 15.41 -8.37
CA ILE A 640 47.53 14.21 -7.67
C ILE A 640 47.03 14.29 -6.22
N GLN A 641 46.28 13.23 -5.80
CA GLN A 641 45.85 13.09 -4.40
C GLN A 641 45.99 11.64 -3.96
N SER A 642 46.42 11.44 -2.71
CA SER A 642 46.59 10.12 -2.11
C SER A 642 45.78 10.00 -0.82
N GLN A 643 45.17 8.82 -0.61
CA GLN A 643 44.45 8.45 0.62
C GLN A 643 45.08 7.19 1.20
N LYS A 644 45.14 7.12 2.53
CA LYS A 644 45.66 5.97 3.26
C LYS A 644 44.53 4.94 3.48
N ALA A 645 44.78 3.68 3.18
CA ALA A 645 43.91 2.56 3.47
C ALA A 645 44.65 1.50 4.32
N LEU A 646 43.97 0.97 5.35
CA LEU A 646 44.52 -0.05 6.25
C LEU A 646 43.80 -1.37 6.02
N LEU A 647 44.50 -2.35 5.42
CA LEU A 647 44.00 -3.70 5.27
C LEU A 647 44.28 -4.50 6.54
N LEU A 648 43.25 -5.10 7.12
CA LEU A 648 43.34 -6.02 8.26
C LEU A 648 42.70 -7.36 7.85
N LYS A 649 43.50 -8.42 7.85
CA LYS A 649 43.01 -9.80 7.63
C LYS A 649 42.87 -10.54 8.95
#